data_b1295c11f2b7724c214613ba5f64d764
#
_entry.id   b1295c11f2b7724c214613ba5f64d764
#
_cell.length_a   1.000
_cell.length_b   1.000
_cell.length_c   1.000
_cell.angle_alpha   90.00
_cell.angle_beta   90.00
_cell.angle_gamma   90.00
#
_symmetry.space_group_name_H-M   'P 1'
#
loop_
_entity.id
_entity.type
_entity.pdbx_description
1 polymer ?
#
loop_
_entity_poly.entity_id
_entity_poly.type
_entity_poly.pdbx_seq_one_letter_code
_entity_poly.pdbx_strand_id
1 'polypeptide(L)'
;VPWVGQAPFTTDQHIFANLGDGTYFHSGSLAVRQSIAAGVNITYKILYNDAVAMTGGQQVGERPEGHSVVQIAQSMRAEGAAKITIVTDEPEKYDAVKGLPSGITIEHRDWLDAIQREFREIKGTTVIIYDQTCATEKRRRRKRGTMVDPAKRVVINELVCEGCGDCSVQSNCLSVEPLETEFGRKRTINQSTCNKDYSCTKGFCPSFVTVEGGQLKKKAKGKAASPFELGVLPEPVMLSTHAASGNVWGIVVAGVGGTGVITIGQLLGTAAHIEGKGIVTQDAGGLAQKGGATWSHVLIADTQEHIRTTRVSMAAADLIIGCDPFVTVSKETTQRMRAGRTHVAINSHGTPTAAFVRNANWANPSEACVAEIVQTVGEDGVGAFDADGAATRLMGDSIYTNPMMLGYAWQKGWVPLSRDSLMRAIELNAVAVDNNKTAFEWGRRAAHDWAAVEKQLAPAQVVEFKKRETLETVIARRVEFLTGYQNVAYAKTYEAFVSRVRAAEAPLNKTMLTESVARYLFKLMAYKDEYEVARLHTDTAFLGKVNAMFEGDFKLNYHLAPPIMAKKNDKGELVKQSFGPWMLTGFRLLARLKGLRGTALDIFGKTGERRTERALIGEYKDSVEEVLASLNAANHATGVEIARIPEQIKGYGHVKERNLKVARLQWQGLMAHWRSPEAAKKTA
;
A
#
# COMPACT_ATOMS: atom_id res chain seq x y z
N VAL A 1 -11.31 17.08 -25.98
CA VAL A 1 -11.51 18.38 -26.70
C VAL A 1 -10.20 19.18 -26.85
N PRO A 2 -9.35 19.41 -25.81
CA PRO A 2 -8.09 20.16 -26.03
C PRO A 2 -7.21 19.56 -27.14
N TRP A 3 -7.14 18.23 -27.25
CA TRP A 3 -6.38 17.55 -28.29
C TRP A 3 -6.83 17.91 -29.70
N VAL A 4 -8.12 18.11 -29.93
CA VAL A 4 -8.65 18.55 -31.25
C VAL A 4 -8.01 19.86 -31.71
N GLY A 5 -7.82 20.80 -30.76
CA GLY A 5 -7.14 22.06 -31.05
C GLY A 5 -5.62 21.97 -31.10
N GLN A 6 -5.01 20.99 -30.40
CA GLN A 6 -3.57 20.85 -30.32
C GLN A 6 -2.97 19.97 -31.43
N ALA A 7 -3.72 18.98 -31.91
CA ALA A 7 -3.22 17.99 -32.87
C ALA A 7 -2.58 18.59 -34.13
N PRO A 8 -3.07 19.69 -34.74
CA PRO A 8 -2.43 20.30 -35.89
C PRO A 8 -1.08 20.97 -35.58
N PHE A 9 -0.76 21.25 -34.32
CA PHE A 9 0.39 22.05 -33.88
C PHE A 9 1.43 21.27 -33.10
N THR A 10 1.32 19.92 -33.03
CA THR A 10 2.25 19.06 -32.32
C THR A 10 2.84 17.99 -33.23
N THR A 11 4.00 17.50 -32.88
CA THR A 11 4.64 16.32 -33.52
C THR A 11 4.07 15.00 -33.00
N ASP A 12 3.33 15.02 -31.88
CA ASP A 12 2.68 13.83 -31.35
C ASP A 12 1.58 13.37 -32.32
N GLN A 13 1.61 12.10 -32.66
CA GLN A 13 0.68 11.53 -33.64
C GLN A 13 -0.59 10.96 -33.00
N HIS A 14 -0.57 10.70 -31.69
CA HIS A 14 -1.67 10.04 -31.00
C HIS A 14 -1.64 10.33 -29.50
N ILE A 15 -2.82 10.41 -28.86
CA ILE A 15 -2.94 10.44 -27.40
C ILE A 15 -3.99 9.43 -26.89
N PHE A 16 -3.91 9.14 -25.60
CA PHE A 16 -4.93 8.39 -24.87
C PHE A 16 -5.65 9.30 -23.89
N ALA A 17 -6.98 9.21 -23.85
CA ALA A 17 -7.81 9.90 -22.87
C ALA A 17 -8.63 8.90 -22.05
N ASN A 18 -8.64 9.06 -20.72
CA ASN A 18 -9.46 8.25 -19.84
C ASN A 18 -10.74 9.01 -19.47
N LEU A 19 -11.88 8.33 -19.54
CA LEU A 19 -13.19 8.82 -19.13
C LEU A 19 -13.83 7.82 -18.18
N GLY A 20 -14.30 8.25 -17.02
CA GLY A 20 -15.21 7.43 -16.21
C GLY A 20 -16.60 7.32 -16.90
N ASP A 21 -17.33 6.26 -16.60
CA ASP A 21 -18.69 6.05 -17.14
C ASP A 21 -19.66 7.18 -16.78
N GLY A 22 -19.63 7.68 -15.56
CA GLY A 22 -20.41 8.86 -15.17
C GLY A 22 -20.03 10.11 -15.98
N THR A 23 -18.74 10.36 -16.21
CA THR A 23 -18.27 11.47 -17.06
C THR A 23 -18.69 11.27 -18.52
N TYR A 24 -18.57 10.04 -19.03
CA TYR A 24 -19.03 9.71 -20.38
C TYR A 24 -20.53 9.98 -20.52
N PHE A 25 -21.36 9.54 -19.60
CA PHE A 25 -22.79 9.74 -19.58
C PHE A 25 -23.17 11.22 -19.52
N HIS A 26 -22.53 11.98 -18.64
CA HIS A 26 -22.85 13.40 -18.43
C HIS A 26 -22.46 14.28 -19.63
N SER A 27 -21.23 14.16 -20.12
CA SER A 27 -20.70 15.10 -21.14
C SER A 27 -19.55 14.54 -21.99
N GLY A 28 -18.90 13.46 -21.56
CA GLY A 28 -17.73 12.88 -22.24
C GLY A 28 -18.06 12.36 -23.64
N SER A 29 -19.28 11.88 -23.88
CA SER A 29 -19.77 11.45 -25.19
C SER A 29 -19.67 12.56 -26.23
N LEU A 30 -19.90 13.81 -25.85
CA LEU A 30 -19.75 14.97 -26.73
C LEU A 30 -18.28 15.20 -27.12
N ALA A 31 -17.34 14.93 -26.21
CA ALA A 31 -15.91 15.05 -26.51
C ALA A 31 -15.46 13.97 -27.51
N VAL A 32 -15.98 12.74 -27.39
CA VAL A 32 -15.72 11.66 -28.34
C VAL A 32 -16.29 12.01 -29.73
N ARG A 33 -17.54 12.44 -29.78
CA ARG A 33 -18.21 12.95 -31.03
C ARG A 33 -17.38 14.03 -31.70
N GLN A 34 -16.92 15.03 -30.94
CA GLN A 34 -16.10 16.13 -31.47
C GLN A 34 -14.77 15.60 -32.04
N SER A 35 -14.13 14.65 -31.40
CA SER A 35 -12.88 14.08 -31.89
C SER A 35 -13.07 13.26 -33.16
N ILE A 36 -14.17 12.51 -33.28
CA ILE A 36 -14.56 11.80 -34.50
C ILE A 36 -14.80 12.78 -35.64
N ALA A 37 -15.62 13.82 -35.41
CA ALA A 37 -15.93 14.83 -36.39
C ALA A 37 -14.68 15.59 -36.88
N ALA A 38 -13.71 15.81 -36.01
CA ALA A 38 -12.44 16.46 -36.36
C ALA A 38 -11.41 15.50 -36.99
N GLY A 39 -11.66 14.20 -37.04
CA GLY A 39 -10.75 13.21 -37.62
C GLY A 39 -9.41 13.04 -36.91
N VAL A 40 -9.30 13.40 -35.63
CA VAL A 40 -8.05 13.34 -34.86
C VAL A 40 -7.73 11.94 -34.38
N ASN A 41 -6.44 11.62 -34.29
CA ASN A 41 -5.98 10.33 -33.77
C ASN A 41 -5.98 10.36 -32.23
N ILE A 42 -6.92 9.67 -31.65
CA ILE A 42 -7.08 9.56 -30.18
C ILE A 42 -7.74 8.24 -29.82
N THR A 43 -7.30 7.63 -28.73
CA THR A 43 -7.99 6.50 -28.10
C THR A 43 -8.65 6.95 -26.81
N TYR A 44 -9.96 6.89 -26.76
CA TYR A 44 -10.71 7.04 -25.51
C TYR A 44 -10.80 5.71 -24.78
N LYS A 45 -10.41 5.69 -23.50
CA LYS A 45 -10.67 4.57 -22.59
C LYS A 45 -11.84 4.95 -21.69
N ILE A 46 -13.00 4.36 -21.95
CA ILE A 46 -14.19 4.52 -21.12
C ILE A 46 -14.10 3.52 -19.98
N LEU A 47 -13.83 4.02 -18.78
CA LEU A 47 -13.66 3.20 -17.57
C LEU A 47 -15.05 2.92 -16.99
N TYR A 48 -15.66 1.86 -17.50
CA TYR A 48 -16.98 1.43 -17.08
C TYR A 48 -16.90 0.60 -15.79
N ASN A 49 -17.57 1.05 -14.77
CA ASN A 49 -17.64 0.35 -13.48
C ASN A 49 -19.07 0.24 -12.93
N ASP A 50 -20.07 0.53 -13.74
CA ASP A 50 -21.51 0.51 -13.50
C ASP A 50 -21.98 1.38 -12.30
N ALA A 51 -21.15 2.32 -11.86
CA ALA A 51 -21.46 3.16 -10.71
C ALA A 51 -20.71 4.49 -10.76
N VAL A 52 -21.32 5.55 -10.24
CA VAL A 52 -20.61 6.78 -9.92
C VAL A 52 -19.81 6.54 -8.63
N ALA A 53 -18.67 5.90 -8.78
CA ALA A 53 -17.92 5.35 -7.66
C ALA A 53 -17.42 6.41 -6.67
N MET A 54 -17.14 7.64 -7.13
CA MET A 54 -16.60 8.72 -6.30
C MET A 54 -17.59 9.27 -5.28
N THR A 55 -18.88 9.27 -5.58
CA THR A 55 -19.91 9.90 -4.75
C THR A 55 -20.71 8.91 -3.90
N GLY A 56 -20.34 7.66 -3.88
CA GLY A 56 -21.00 6.66 -3.04
C GLY A 56 -21.46 5.39 -3.76
N GLY A 57 -21.17 5.24 -5.05
CA GLY A 57 -21.53 4.07 -5.85
C GLY A 57 -22.98 4.10 -6.32
N GLN A 58 -23.49 5.30 -6.61
CA GLN A 58 -24.79 5.45 -7.25
C GLN A 58 -24.73 4.90 -8.67
N GLN A 59 -25.85 4.38 -9.13
CA GLN A 59 -26.01 3.93 -10.50
C GLN A 59 -25.87 5.09 -11.48
N VAL A 60 -25.32 4.83 -12.67
CA VAL A 60 -25.26 5.79 -13.77
C VAL A 60 -26.61 5.82 -14.47
N GLY A 61 -27.33 6.93 -14.33
CA GLY A 61 -28.70 7.11 -14.82
C GLY A 61 -29.75 6.60 -13.80
N GLU A 62 -31.01 6.96 -14.04
CA GLU A 62 -32.11 6.68 -13.11
C GLU A 62 -32.89 5.39 -13.44
N ARG A 63 -32.62 4.77 -14.61
CA ARG A 63 -33.25 3.52 -15.01
C ARG A 63 -32.68 2.34 -14.22
N PRO A 64 -33.48 1.33 -13.89
CA PRO A 64 -33.01 0.16 -13.15
C PRO A 64 -31.84 -0.56 -13.83
N GLU A 65 -31.81 -0.59 -15.18
CA GLU A 65 -30.73 -1.17 -15.98
C GLU A 65 -29.48 -0.28 -16.11
N GLY A 66 -29.58 0.99 -15.70
CA GLY A 66 -28.48 1.97 -15.80
C GLY A 66 -28.09 2.28 -17.24
N HIS A 67 -26.82 2.64 -17.46
CA HIS A 67 -26.23 2.86 -18.77
C HIS A 67 -25.23 1.75 -19.07
N SER A 68 -25.60 0.81 -19.94
CA SER A 68 -24.85 -0.44 -20.15
C SER A 68 -23.68 -0.30 -21.12
N VAL A 69 -22.72 -1.23 -21.04
CA VAL A 69 -21.61 -1.36 -22.02
C VAL A 69 -22.14 -1.52 -23.45
N VAL A 70 -23.25 -2.24 -23.64
CA VAL A 70 -23.88 -2.42 -24.96
C VAL A 70 -24.35 -1.08 -25.54
N GLN A 71 -25.03 -0.25 -24.73
CA GLN A 71 -25.47 1.08 -25.16
C GLN A 71 -24.30 2.00 -25.50
N ILE A 72 -23.23 1.96 -24.69
CA ILE A 72 -22.01 2.72 -24.97
C ILE A 72 -21.41 2.27 -26.31
N ALA A 73 -21.28 0.96 -26.52
CA ALA A 73 -20.72 0.38 -27.74
C ALA A 73 -21.54 0.76 -28.99
N GLN A 74 -22.87 0.67 -28.87
CA GLN A 74 -23.81 1.08 -29.94
C GLN A 74 -23.68 2.56 -30.27
N SER A 75 -23.66 3.42 -29.25
CA SER A 75 -23.50 4.85 -29.41
C SER A 75 -22.17 5.22 -30.09
N MET A 76 -21.06 4.63 -29.62
CA MET A 76 -19.75 4.89 -30.21
C MET A 76 -19.63 4.37 -31.65
N ARG A 77 -20.30 3.27 -31.96
CA ARG A 77 -20.36 2.74 -33.34
C ARG A 77 -21.17 3.66 -34.24
N ALA A 78 -22.33 4.12 -33.77
CA ALA A 78 -23.18 5.06 -34.50
C ALA A 78 -22.52 6.42 -34.77
N GLU A 79 -21.68 6.91 -33.83
CA GLU A 79 -20.89 8.13 -34.00
C GLU A 79 -19.73 7.96 -35.01
N GLY A 80 -19.33 6.72 -35.33
CA GLY A 80 -18.28 6.46 -36.33
C GLY A 80 -16.91 6.22 -35.75
N ALA A 81 -16.80 5.70 -34.53
CA ALA A 81 -15.50 5.28 -33.96
C ALA A 81 -14.83 4.24 -34.86
N ALA A 82 -13.55 4.46 -35.21
CA ALA A 82 -12.78 3.65 -36.15
C ALA A 82 -12.62 2.19 -35.68
N LYS A 83 -12.38 1.99 -34.38
CA LYS A 83 -12.35 0.66 -33.76
C LYS A 83 -12.86 0.75 -32.30
N ILE A 84 -13.56 -0.29 -31.88
CA ILE A 84 -14.08 -0.44 -30.52
C ILE A 84 -13.69 -1.80 -29.99
N THR A 85 -13.14 -1.87 -28.78
CA THR A 85 -12.83 -3.10 -28.07
C THR A 85 -13.34 -3.01 -26.64
N ILE A 86 -13.96 -4.08 -26.15
CA ILE A 86 -14.30 -4.26 -24.74
C ILE A 86 -13.16 -5.01 -24.07
N VAL A 87 -12.63 -4.46 -22.97
CA VAL A 87 -11.58 -5.09 -22.18
C VAL A 87 -12.11 -5.30 -20.77
N THR A 88 -12.04 -6.54 -20.28
CA THR A 88 -12.64 -6.92 -19.00
C THR A 88 -11.82 -7.99 -18.27
N ASP A 89 -12.04 -8.17 -16.97
CA ASP A 89 -11.49 -9.30 -16.19
C ASP A 89 -12.33 -10.60 -16.36
N GLU A 90 -13.52 -10.51 -16.96
CA GLU A 90 -14.47 -11.63 -17.16
C GLU A 90 -15.03 -11.60 -18.59
N PRO A 91 -14.24 -11.95 -19.65
CA PRO A 91 -14.71 -11.93 -21.04
C PRO A 91 -15.94 -12.81 -21.29
N GLU A 92 -16.02 -13.95 -20.62
CA GLU A 92 -17.10 -14.93 -20.73
C GLU A 92 -18.48 -14.38 -20.39
N LYS A 93 -18.57 -13.31 -19.64
CA LYS A 93 -19.87 -12.66 -19.34
C LYS A 93 -20.56 -12.08 -20.57
N TYR A 94 -19.82 -11.91 -21.67
CA TYR A 94 -20.32 -11.39 -22.92
C TYR A 94 -20.78 -12.48 -23.90
N ASP A 95 -20.54 -13.78 -23.65
CA ASP A 95 -20.88 -14.87 -24.55
C ASP A 95 -22.39 -14.94 -24.87
N ALA A 96 -23.23 -14.58 -23.91
CA ALA A 96 -24.67 -14.54 -24.04
C ALA A 96 -25.26 -13.15 -24.27
N VAL A 97 -24.43 -12.10 -24.32
CA VAL A 97 -24.92 -10.72 -24.45
C VAL A 97 -25.33 -10.43 -25.90
N LYS A 98 -26.59 -10.01 -26.05
CA LYS A 98 -27.14 -9.61 -27.34
C LYS A 98 -27.04 -8.11 -27.55
N GLY A 99 -27.02 -7.71 -28.83
CA GLY A 99 -27.09 -6.28 -29.19
C GLY A 99 -25.73 -5.57 -29.30
N LEU A 100 -24.61 -6.26 -29.12
CA LEU A 100 -23.31 -5.68 -29.44
C LEU A 100 -23.18 -5.45 -30.95
N PRO A 101 -22.69 -4.27 -31.40
CA PRO A 101 -22.42 -3.98 -32.78
C PRO A 101 -21.40 -4.97 -33.41
N SER A 102 -21.52 -5.23 -34.70
CA SER A 102 -20.53 -6.01 -35.41
C SER A 102 -19.15 -5.39 -35.44
N GLY A 103 -18.11 -6.27 -35.41
CA GLY A 103 -16.70 -5.83 -35.45
C GLY A 103 -16.14 -5.30 -34.12
N ILE A 104 -16.85 -5.52 -33.02
CA ILE A 104 -16.31 -5.31 -31.67
C ILE A 104 -15.58 -6.57 -31.22
N THR A 105 -14.40 -6.41 -30.64
CA THR A 105 -13.66 -7.49 -30.00
C THR A 105 -13.82 -7.42 -28.48
N ILE A 106 -13.77 -8.58 -27.81
CA ILE A 106 -13.87 -8.71 -26.36
C ILE A 106 -12.60 -9.40 -25.88
N GLU A 107 -11.83 -8.73 -25.03
CA GLU A 107 -10.50 -9.18 -24.65
C GLU A 107 -10.32 -9.19 -23.14
N HIS A 108 -9.49 -10.10 -22.65
CA HIS A 108 -9.12 -10.10 -21.26
C HIS A 108 -8.20 -8.90 -20.92
N ARG A 109 -8.36 -8.31 -19.73
CA ARG A 109 -7.60 -7.14 -19.29
C ARG A 109 -6.08 -7.28 -19.36
N ASP A 110 -5.55 -8.50 -19.35
CA ASP A 110 -4.11 -8.74 -19.46
C ASP A 110 -3.57 -8.34 -20.85
N TRP A 111 -4.42 -8.22 -21.85
CA TRP A 111 -4.07 -7.75 -23.20
C TRP A 111 -4.16 -6.24 -23.38
N LEU A 112 -4.53 -5.49 -22.34
CA LEU A 112 -4.74 -4.04 -22.44
C LEU A 112 -3.53 -3.28 -23.02
N ASP A 113 -2.29 -3.63 -22.63
CA ASP A 113 -1.08 -3.00 -23.18
C ASP A 113 -0.92 -3.28 -24.69
N ALA A 114 -1.13 -4.52 -25.10
CA ALA A 114 -1.06 -4.91 -26.52
C ALA A 114 -2.13 -4.18 -27.35
N ILE A 115 -3.36 -4.12 -26.85
CA ILE A 115 -4.48 -3.40 -27.48
C ILE A 115 -4.16 -1.91 -27.60
N GLN A 116 -3.62 -1.28 -26.57
CA GLN A 116 -3.23 0.13 -26.63
C GLN A 116 -2.14 0.38 -27.66
N ARG A 117 -1.16 -0.52 -27.80
CA ARG A 117 -0.12 -0.43 -28.83
C ARG A 117 -0.70 -0.55 -30.24
N GLU A 118 -1.62 -1.47 -30.45
CA GLU A 118 -2.37 -1.60 -31.70
C GLU A 118 -3.20 -0.35 -32.01
N PHE A 119 -3.98 0.13 -31.05
CA PHE A 119 -4.88 1.27 -31.23
C PHE A 119 -4.14 2.57 -31.53
N ARG A 120 -2.93 2.72 -31.01
CA ARG A 120 -2.07 3.88 -31.30
C ARG A 120 -1.74 4.03 -32.79
N GLU A 121 -1.68 2.93 -33.51
CA GLU A 121 -1.34 2.90 -34.94
C GLU A 121 -2.57 3.09 -35.85
N ILE A 122 -3.78 3.04 -35.28
CA ILE A 122 -5.03 3.22 -36.04
C ILE A 122 -5.32 4.71 -36.20
N LYS A 123 -5.56 5.14 -37.43
CA LYS A 123 -5.97 6.50 -37.73
C LYS A 123 -7.42 6.77 -37.31
N GLY A 124 -7.63 7.98 -36.80
CA GLY A 124 -8.94 8.43 -36.32
C GLY A 124 -9.17 8.15 -34.83
N THR A 125 -10.40 8.29 -34.42
CA THR A 125 -10.79 8.10 -33.01
C THR A 125 -11.18 6.66 -32.75
N THR A 126 -10.52 6.03 -31.79
CA THR A 126 -10.79 4.65 -31.33
C THR A 126 -11.28 4.64 -29.89
N VAL A 127 -11.97 3.56 -29.48
CA VAL A 127 -12.58 3.45 -28.16
C VAL A 127 -12.27 2.09 -27.53
N ILE A 128 -11.74 2.12 -26.33
CA ILE A 128 -11.62 0.97 -25.43
C ILE A 128 -12.65 1.14 -24.32
N ILE A 129 -13.62 0.23 -24.25
CA ILE A 129 -14.54 0.17 -23.11
C ILE A 129 -13.93 -0.78 -22.08
N TYR A 130 -13.36 -0.20 -21.02
CA TYR A 130 -12.74 -0.99 -19.95
C TYR A 130 -13.78 -1.30 -18.88
N ASP A 131 -14.33 -2.51 -18.96
CA ASP A 131 -15.43 -2.95 -18.11
C ASP A 131 -14.90 -3.74 -16.91
N GLN A 132 -14.77 -3.04 -15.80
CA GLN A 132 -14.37 -3.64 -14.54
C GLN A 132 -14.93 -2.84 -13.37
N THR A 133 -15.69 -3.49 -12.50
CA THR A 133 -16.19 -2.85 -11.27
C THR A 133 -15.03 -2.28 -10.46
N CYS A 134 -15.16 -1.02 -10.03
CA CYS A 134 -14.17 -0.36 -9.18
C CYS A 134 -13.85 -1.20 -7.93
N ALA A 135 -12.56 -1.27 -7.57
CA ALA A 135 -12.11 -2.06 -6.41
C ALA A 135 -12.82 -1.68 -5.10
N THR A 136 -13.05 -0.38 -4.90
CA THR A 136 -13.79 0.14 -3.73
C THR A 136 -15.25 -0.29 -3.78
N GLU A 137 -15.87 -0.26 -4.95
CA GLU A 137 -17.26 -0.68 -5.13
C GLU A 137 -17.39 -2.20 -4.96
N LYS A 138 -16.50 -3.02 -5.52
CA LYS A 138 -16.44 -4.48 -5.25
C LYS A 138 -16.43 -4.74 -3.74
N ARG A 139 -15.59 -4.03 -2.97
CA ARG A 139 -15.51 -4.18 -1.52
C ARG A 139 -16.82 -3.77 -0.83
N ARG A 140 -17.43 -2.67 -1.25
CA ARG A 140 -18.70 -2.15 -0.72
C ARG A 140 -19.84 -3.15 -0.98
N ARG A 141 -19.96 -3.65 -2.20
CA ARG A 141 -20.97 -4.63 -2.60
C ARG A 141 -20.81 -5.96 -1.87
N ARG A 142 -19.57 -6.43 -1.69
CA ARG A 142 -19.29 -7.63 -0.89
C ARG A 142 -19.70 -7.47 0.57
N LYS A 143 -19.38 -6.33 1.18
CA LYS A 143 -19.84 -6.03 2.55
C LYS A 143 -21.36 -5.94 2.70
N ARG A 144 -22.07 -5.50 1.65
CA ARG A 144 -23.54 -5.44 1.61
C ARG A 144 -24.20 -6.76 1.19
N GLY A 145 -23.44 -7.79 0.84
CA GLY A 145 -23.96 -9.07 0.36
C GLY A 145 -24.54 -9.03 -1.06
N THR A 146 -24.34 -7.95 -1.81
CA THR A 146 -24.83 -7.78 -3.20
C THR A 146 -23.82 -8.24 -4.26
N MET A 147 -22.65 -8.71 -3.83
CA MET A 147 -21.63 -9.32 -4.67
C MET A 147 -21.00 -10.49 -3.92
N VAL A 148 -20.70 -11.56 -4.64
CA VAL A 148 -20.01 -12.73 -4.06
C VAL A 148 -18.69 -12.32 -3.46
N ASP A 149 -18.48 -12.65 -2.19
CA ASP A 149 -17.20 -12.45 -1.51
C ASP A 149 -16.38 -13.75 -1.60
N PRO A 150 -15.31 -13.79 -2.44
CA PRO A 150 -14.54 -15.01 -2.61
C PRO A 150 -13.97 -15.50 -1.27
N ALA A 151 -14.19 -16.79 -0.97
CA ALA A 151 -13.59 -17.46 0.19
C ALA A 151 -12.09 -17.75 -0.07
N LYS A 152 -11.37 -16.71 -0.54
CA LYS A 152 -9.95 -16.78 -0.91
C LYS A 152 -9.24 -15.54 -0.39
N ARG A 153 -8.10 -15.74 0.25
CA ARG A 153 -7.24 -14.68 0.75
C ARG A 153 -5.79 -14.93 0.35
N VAL A 154 -5.00 -13.88 0.31
CA VAL A 154 -3.56 -13.97 0.00
C VAL A 154 -2.76 -13.60 1.24
N VAL A 155 -1.74 -14.38 1.52
CA VAL A 155 -0.72 -14.09 2.53
C VAL A 155 0.66 -14.17 1.92
N ILE A 156 1.61 -13.44 2.48
CA ILE A 156 3.01 -13.48 2.09
C ILE A 156 3.80 -14.10 3.24
N ASN A 157 4.63 -15.09 2.93
CA ASN A 157 5.64 -15.56 3.86
C ASN A 157 6.79 -14.56 3.86
N GLU A 158 6.94 -13.79 4.95
CA GLU A 158 7.94 -12.73 5.06
C GLU A 158 9.37 -13.23 5.03
N LEU A 159 9.63 -14.46 5.50
CA LEU A 159 10.96 -15.05 5.46
C LEU A 159 11.36 -15.44 4.03
N VAL A 160 10.40 -15.84 3.20
CA VAL A 160 10.61 -16.13 1.78
C VAL A 160 10.68 -14.82 0.97
N CYS A 161 9.94 -13.79 1.35
CA CYS A 161 9.91 -12.51 0.65
C CYS A 161 11.30 -11.84 0.61
N GLU A 162 11.74 -11.41 -0.58
CA GLU A 162 12.99 -10.68 -0.81
C GLU A 162 12.83 -9.14 -0.76
N GLY A 163 11.62 -8.63 -0.61
CA GLY A 163 11.36 -7.20 -0.57
C GLY A 163 11.61 -6.48 -1.90
N CYS A 164 11.60 -7.19 -3.02
CA CYS A 164 11.94 -6.64 -4.34
C CYS A 164 10.90 -5.65 -4.91
N GLY A 165 9.65 -5.69 -4.42
CA GLY A 165 8.58 -4.81 -4.87
C GLY A 165 7.88 -5.24 -6.15
N ASP A 166 8.28 -6.32 -6.81
CA ASP A 166 7.68 -6.78 -8.07
C ASP A 166 6.16 -7.00 -7.95
N CYS A 167 5.68 -7.56 -6.83
CA CYS A 167 4.25 -7.72 -6.57
C CYS A 167 3.49 -6.39 -6.55
N SER A 168 4.11 -5.31 -6.07
CA SER A 168 3.51 -3.98 -6.07
C SER A 168 3.43 -3.43 -7.50
N VAL A 169 4.48 -3.62 -8.30
CA VAL A 169 4.52 -3.22 -9.72
C VAL A 169 3.46 -3.96 -10.53
N GLN A 170 3.31 -5.29 -10.32
CA GLN A 170 2.33 -6.11 -11.04
C GLN A 170 0.89 -5.78 -10.67
N SER A 171 0.62 -5.43 -9.42
CA SER A 171 -0.75 -5.20 -8.94
C SER A 171 -1.16 -3.74 -8.82
N ASN A 172 -0.20 -2.85 -8.69
CA ASN A 172 -0.43 -1.45 -8.31
C ASN A 172 -1.39 -1.32 -7.09
N CYS A 173 -1.28 -2.25 -6.14
CA CYS A 173 -2.22 -2.42 -5.03
C CYS A 173 -1.67 -1.82 -3.73
N LEU A 174 -2.42 -0.90 -3.12
CA LEU A 174 -2.06 -0.26 -1.85
C LEU A 174 -2.19 -1.19 -0.64
N SER A 175 -2.84 -2.36 -0.78
CA SER A 175 -2.92 -3.35 0.30
C SER A 175 -1.67 -4.24 0.41
N VAL A 176 -0.74 -4.13 -0.55
CA VAL A 176 0.61 -4.69 -0.43
C VAL A 176 1.45 -3.65 0.29
N GLU A 177 1.76 -3.89 1.56
CA GLU A 177 2.41 -2.93 2.44
C GLU A 177 3.86 -3.34 2.76
N PRO A 178 4.73 -2.39 3.10
CA PRO A 178 6.04 -2.71 3.63
C PRO A 178 5.92 -3.34 5.01
N LEU A 179 6.79 -4.28 5.30
CA LEU A 179 6.94 -4.89 6.61
C LEU A 179 8.42 -4.85 7.00
N GLU A 180 8.74 -4.07 8.01
CA GLU A 180 10.10 -4.04 8.55
C GLU A 180 10.32 -5.29 9.41
N THR A 181 11.40 -6.02 9.12
CA THR A 181 11.77 -7.22 9.86
C THR A 181 13.26 -7.18 10.23
N GLU A 182 13.68 -8.05 11.12
CA GLU A 182 15.10 -8.23 11.49
C GLU A 182 15.99 -8.62 10.29
N PHE A 183 15.39 -9.23 9.24
CA PHE A 183 16.04 -9.59 7.99
C PHE A 183 15.83 -8.54 6.89
N GLY A 184 15.53 -7.29 7.26
CA GLY A 184 15.26 -6.18 6.37
C GLY A 184 13.80 -6.07 5.95
N ARG A 185 13.55 -5.15 5.04
CA ARG A 185 12.19 -4.81 4.58
C ARG A 185 11.61 -5.92 3.71
N LYS A 186 10.41 -6.33 4.04
CA LYS A 186 9.60 -7.35 3.37
C LYS A 186 8.28 -6.74 2.88
N ARG A 187 7.35 -7.60 2.45
CA ARG A 187 5.98 -7.23 2.08
C ARG A 187 4.99 -8.05 2.89
N THR A 188 3.86 -7.43 3.17
CA THR A 188 2.69 -8.07 3.77
C THR A 188 1.43 -7.66 3.03
N ILE A 189 0.33 -8.37 3.26
CA ILE A 189 -0.99 -8.02 2.72
C ILE A 189 -1.85 -7.51 3.87
N ASN A 190 -2.26 -6.25 3.79
CA ASN A 190 -3.27 -5.72 4.69
C ASN A 190 -4.62 -6.36 4.35
N GLN A 191 -5.08 -7.25 5.21
CA GLN A 191 -6.31 -8.01 4.99
C GLN A 191 -7.58 -7.15 5.10
N SER A 192 -7.49 -6.02 5.80
CA SER A 192 -8.60 -5.07 5.97
C SER A 192 -8.87 -4.27 4.69
N THR A 193 -7.80 -3.85 3.98
CA THR A 193 -7.89 -3.04 2.76
C THR A 193 -7.88 -3.87 1.48
N CYS A 194 -7.56 -5.18 1.54
CA CYS A 194 -7.48 -6.06 0.39
C CYS A 194 -8.82 -6.19 -0.33
N ASN A 195 -8.85 -5.88 -1.62
CA ASN A 195 -10.03 -5.98 -2.47
C ASN A 195 -10.17 -7.31 -3.22
N LYS A 196 -9.31 -8.30 -2.90
CA LYS A 196 -9.35 -9.66 -3.46
C LYS A 196 -9.29 -9.71 -4.99
N ASP A 197 -8.42 -8.88 -5.58
CA ASP A 197 -8.15 -8.89 -7.03
C ASP A 197 -7.09 -9.94 -7.43
N TYR A 198 -6.25 -10.33 -6.47
CA TYR A 198 -5.17 -11.34 -6.61
C TYR A 198 -4.05 -10.98 -7.60
N SER A 199 -4.06 -9.84 -8.26
CA SER A 199 -3.00 -9.42 -9.18
C SER A 199 -1.61 -9.39 -8.54
N CYS A 200 -1.53 -9.19 -7.21
CA CYS A 200 -0.27 -9.25 -6.48
C CYS A 200 0.42 -10.61 -6.57
N THR A 201 -0.34 -11.71 -6.77
CA THR A 201 0.23 -13.05 -6.95
C THR A 201 0.97 -13.21 -8.29
N LYS A 202 0.80 -12.28 -9.25
CA LYS A 202 1.60 -12.23 -10.50
C LYS A 202 3.05 -11.83 -10.24
N GLY A 203 3.38 -11.19 -9.09
CA GLY A 203 4.76 -10.92 -8.69
C GLY A 203 5.59 -12.19 -8.66
N PHE A 204 6.77 -12.16 -9.31
CA PHE A 204 7.59 -13.35 -9.52
C PHE A 204 8.40 -13.72 -8.27
N CYS A 205 7.73 -14.39 -7.31
CA CYS A 205 8.40 -14.97 -6.14
C CYS A 205 7.55 -16.10 -5.52
N PRO A 206 8.18 -17.03 -4.76
CA PRO A 206 7.50 -18.16 -4.11
C PRO A 206 6.93 -17.80 -2.73
N SER A 207 6.90 -16.53 -2.33
CA SER A 207 6.44 -16.12 -1.00
C SER A 207 4.91 -16.06 -0.86
N PHE A 208 4.18 -16.11 -1.98
CA PHE A 208 2.73 -16.02 -1.99
C PHE A 208 2.08 -17.36 -1.66
N VAL A 209 1.15 -17.30 -0.72
CA VAL A 209 0.27 -18.42 -0.37
C VAL A 209 -1.17 -17.92 -0.40
N THR A 210 -2.07 -18.65 -1.07
CA THR A 210 -3.50 -18.37 -0.99
C THR A 210 -4.15 -19.33 0.00
N VAL A 211 -5.04 -18.76 0.81
CA VAL A 211 -5.89 -19.47 1.78
C VAL A 211 -7.28 -19.54 1.16
N GLU A 212 -7.77 -20.75 0.87
CA GLU A 212 -9.07 -20.99 0.27
C GLU A 212 -10.01 -21.74 1.23
N GLY A 213 -11.25 -21.29 1.37
CA GLY A 213 -12.28 -21.85 2.23
C GLY A 213 -12.32 -21.24 3.65
N GLY A 214 -11.21 -20.68 4.15
CA GLY A 214 -11.16 -20.09 5.49
C GLY A 214 -11.69 -18.66 5.56
N GLN A 215 -12.14 -18.29 6.73
CA GLN A 215 -12.46 -16.90 7.08
C GLN A 215 -11.37 -16.33 7.98
N LEU A 216 -11.15 -15.01 7.88
CA LEU A 216 -10.33 -14.37 8.90
C LEU A 216 -10.97 -14.64 10.25
N LYS A 217 -10.19 -15.16 11.17
CA LYS A 217 -10.64 -15.22 12.56
C LYS A 217 -11.15 -13.84 12.91
N LYS A 218 -12.44 -13.72 13.15
CA LYS A 218 -12.91 -12.59 13.92
C LYS A 218 -12.06 -12.68 15.16
N LYS A 219 -11.09 -11.75 15.31
CA LYS A 219 -10.31 -11.69 16.55
C LYS A 219 -11.36 -11.86 17.61
N ALA A 220 -11.31 -12.96 18.38
CA ALA A 220 -12.20 -13.16 19.48
C ALA A 220 -12.29 -11.79 20.08
N LYS A 221 -13.55 -11.22 20.19
CA LYS A 221 -13.72 -9.91 20.83
C LYS A 221 -12.77 -10.02 21.97
N GLY A 222 -11.54 -9.55 21.74
CA GLY A 222 -10.43 -9.84 22.63
C GLY A 222 -10.95 -9.37 23.95
N LYS A 223 -10.51 -9.87 25.07
CA LYS A 223 -10.84 -9.36 26.40
C LYS A 223 -10.53 -7.85 26.55
N ALA A 224 -10.44 -7.09 25.45
CA ALA A 224 -10.59 -5.66 25.46
C ALA A 224 -12.00 -5.40 25.98
N ALA A 225 -12.08 -4.97 27.21
CA ALA A 225 -13.34 -4.52 27.80
C ALA A 225 -14.00 -3.56 26.81
N SER A 226 -15.33 -3.62 26.69
CA SER A 226 -16.04 -2.61 25.91
C SER A 226 -15.58 -1.22 26.38
N PRO A 227 -15.33 -0.24 25.48
CA PRO A 227 -14.94 1.09 25.93
C PRO A 227 -15.95 1.69 26.91
N PHE A 228 -17.19 1.23 26.89
CA PHE A 228 -18.24 1.63 27.83
C PHE A 228 -18.09 0.99 29.21
N GLU A 229 -17.36 -0.12 29.35
CA GLU A 229 -17.14 -0.84 30.61
C GLU A 229 -15.88 -0.36 31.36
N LEU A 230 -15.02 0.44 30.73
CA LEU A 230 -13.77 0.94 31.30
C LEU A 230 -13.93 2.16 32.22
N GLY A 231 -15.13 2.42 32.70
CA GLY A 231 -15.45 3.59 33.54
C GLY A 231 -15.83 4.85 32.74
N VAL A 232 -16.39 5.82 33.45
CA VAL A 232 -16.84 7.09 32.87
C VAL A 232 -15.65 8.00 32.61
N LEU A 233 -15.59 8.58 31.42
CA LEU A 233 -14.60 9.59 31.07
C LEU A 233 -15.08 10.98 31.55
N PRO A 234 -14.16 11.87 31.95
CA PRO A 234 -14.53 13.24 32.22
C PRO A 234 -15.07 13.92 30.95
N GLU A 235 -16.02 14.82 31.12
CA GLU A 235 -16.46 15.67 30.01
C GLU A 235 -15.31 16.60 29.62
N PRO A 236 -15.08 16.82 28.31
CA PRO A 236 -14.03 17.69 27.85
C PRO A 236 -14.34 19.16 28.19
N VAL A 237 -13.33 19.91 28.52
CA VAL A 237 -13.41 21.37 28.56
C VAL A 237 -13.41 21.85 27.10
N MET A 238 -14.59 22.26 26.62
CA MET A 238 -14.71 22.81 25.28
C MET A 238 -13.91 24.10 25.18
N LEU A 239 -13.06 24.21 24.16
CA LEU A 239 -12.44 25.49 23.81
C LEU A 239 -13.59 26.45 23.49
N SER A 240 -13.73 27.49 24.31
CA SER A 240 -14.77 28.47 24.10
C SER A 240 -14.74 28.98 22.66
N THR A 241 -15.91 29.02 22.05
CA THR A 241 -16.09 29.60 20.73
C THR A 241 -15.34 30.92 20.66
N HIS A 242 -14.44 31.06 19.70
CA HIS A 242 -13.64 32.27 19.58
C HIS A 242 -14.54 33.45 19.23
N ALA A 243 -14.85 34.25 20.23
CA ALA A 243 -15.51 35.52 20.04
C ALA A 243 -14.77 36.46 19.05
N ALA A 244 -13.45 36.27 18.89
CA ALA A 244 -12.60 37.07 18.02
C ALA A 244 -12.76 36.79 16.51
N SER A 245 -13.35 35.66 16.09
CA SER A 245 -13.49 35.30 14.67
C SER A 245 -14.91 35.47 14.13
N GLY A 246 -15.75 36.24 14.76
CA GLY A 246 -17.15 36.40 14.34
C GLY A 246 -17.99 35.13 14.59
N ASN A 247 -17.64 34.36 15.61
CA ASN A 247 -18.33 33.15 16.07
C ASN A 247 -18.46 32.02 15.00
N VAL A 248 -17.53 31.96 14.07
CA VAL A 248 -17.44 30.85 13.09
C VAL A 248 -16.27 29.93 13.44
N TRP A 249 -16.57 28.66 13.66
CA TRP A 249 -15.59 27.60 13.90
C TRP A 249 -15.32 26.82 12.62
N GLY A 250 -14.08 26.88 12.12
CA GLY A 250 -13.66 26.24 10.89
C GLY A 250 -12.98 24.89 11.14
N ILE A 251 -13.58 23.80 10.65
CA ILE A 251 -13.01 22.46 10.72
C ILE A 251 -12.66 21.98 9.32
N VAL A 252 -11.49 21.36 9.16
CA VAL A 252 -11.13 20.64 7.92
C VAL A 252 -10.84 19.19 8.29
N VAL A 253 -11.62 18.28 7.71
CA VAL A 253 -11.34 16.83 7.78
C VAL A 253 -10.53 16.47 6.55
N ALA A 254 -9.32 15.97 6.73
CA ALA A 254 -8.38 15.68 5.65
C ALA A 254 -7.97 14.20 5.67
N GLY A 255 -8.00 13.54 4.52
CA GLY A 255 -7.59 12.12 4.46
C GLY A 255 -7.69 11.54 3.06
N VAL A 256 -7.55 10.22 2.98
CA VAL A 256 -7.56 9.48 1.72
C VAL A 256 -8.99 9.22 1.27
N GLY A 257 -9.30 9.48 0.02
CA GLY A 257 -10.62 9.23 -0.57
C GLY A 257 -11.06 7.77 -0.45
N GLY A 258 -12.34 7.58 -0.17
CA GLY A 258 -12.95 6.26 0.02
C GLY A 258 -12.81 5.67 1.44
N THR A 259 -12.17 6.35 2.39
CA THR A 259 -12.03 5.91 3.79
C THR A 259 -13.08 6.49 4.73
N GLY A 260 -13.98 7.35 4.25
CA GLY A 260 -15.06 7.95 5.06
C GLY A 260 -14.78 9.37 5.56
N VAL A 261 -13.85 10.10 4.96
CA VAL A 261 -13.54 11.52 5.29
C VAL A 261 -14.80 12.38 5.19
N ILE A 262 -15.53 12.27 4.07
CA ILE A 262 -16.79 12.99 3.83
C ILE A 262 -17.85 12.63 4.88
N THR A 263 -17.91 11.38 5.31
CA THR A 263 -18.85 10.95 6.34
C THR A 263 -18.65 11.69 7.67
N ILE A 264 -17.38 11.96 8.05
CA ILE A 264 -17.10 12.74 9.25
C ILE A 264 -17.64 14.17 9.11
N GLY A 265 -17.41 14.81 7.95
CA GLY A 265 -17.98 16.14 7.66
C GLY A 265 -19.50 16.15 7.74
N GLN A 266 -20.16 15.13 7.17
CA GLN A 266 -21.62 14.98 7.25
C GLN A 266 -22.13 14.77 8.69
N LEU A 267 -21.43 13.96 9.51
CA LEU A 267 -21.78 13.76 10.92
C LEU A 267 -21.69 15.08 11.70
N LEU A 268 -20.61 15.84 11.49
CA LEU A 268 -20.45 17.18 12.09
C LEU A 268 -21.58 18.13 11.64
N GLY A 269 -21.89 18.12 10.36
CA GLY A 269 -22.97 18.94 9.78
C GLY A 269 -24.34 18.58 10.36
N THR A 270 -24.66 17.29 10.42
CA THR A 270 -25.93 16.81 11.00
C THR A 270 -26.03 17.15 12.49
N ALA A 271 -24.95 16.97 13.25
CA ALA A 271 -24.93 17.27 14.68
C ALA A 271 -25.11 18.78 14.94
N ALA A 272 -24.47 19.66 14.15
CA ALA A 272 -24.67 21.09 14.25
C ALA A 272 -26.12 21.51 13.93
N HIS A 273 -26.72 20.89 12.90
CA HIS A 273 -28.11 21.11 12.57
C HIS A 273 -29.07 20.69 13.70
N ILE A 274 -28.82 19.54 14.35
CA ILE A 274 -29.60 19.07 15.51
C ILE A 274 -29.56 20.10 16.65
N GLU A 275 -28.45 20.79 16.84
CA GLU A 275 -28.27 21.84 17.85
C GLU A 275 -28.83 23.20 17.41
N GLY A 276 -29.42 23.30 16.22
CA GLY A 276 -29.94 24.56 15.70
C GLY A 276 -28.85 25.58 15.34
N LYS A 277 -27.60 25.16 15.19
CA LYS A 277 -26.46 26.01 14.79
C LYS A 277 -26.45 26.28 13.28
N GLY A 278 -25.87 27.41 12.90
CA GLY A 278 -25.50 27.67 11.50
C GLY A 278 -24.44 26.69 11.03
N ILE A 279 -24.60 26.17 9.81
CA ILE A 279 -23.73 25.10 9.29
C ILE A 279 -23.57 25.22 7.77
N VAL A 280 -22.33 25.10 7.32
CA VAL A 280 -22.00 24.89 5.90
C VAL A 280 -20.97 23.77 5.80
N THR A 281 -21.23 22.79 4.96
CA THR A 281 -20.30 21.74 4.62
C THR A 281 -19.96 21.80 3.14
N GLN A 282 -18.68 21.68 2.80
CA GLN A 282 -18.24 21.56 1.42
C GLN A 282 -17.16 20.52 1.29
N ASP A 283 -17.43 19.51 0.49
CA ASP A 283 -16.49 18.45 0.20
C ASP A 283 -15.65 18.76 -1.05
N ALA A 284 -14.36 18.48 -0.99
CA ALA A 284 -13.43 18.54 -2.10
C ALA A 284 -12.82 17.15 -2.29
N GLY A 285 -13.27 16.45 -3.30
CA GLY A 285 -12.75 15.12 -3.65
C GLY A 285 -11.66 15.21 -4.72
N GLY A 286 -10.61 14.41 -4.58
CA GLY A 286 -9.65 14.18 -5.64
C GLY A 286 -10.25 13.30 -6.76
N LEU A 287 -9.60 13.29 -7.93
CA LEU A 287 -10.03 12.48 -9.09
C LEU A 287 -9.87 10.97 -8.86
N ALA A 288 -9.11 10.55 -7.85
CA ALA A 288 -8.89 9.15 -7.54
C ALA A 288 -9.61 8.76 -6.24
N GLN A 289 -10.44 7.73 -6.27
CA GLN A 289 -11.16 7.24 -5.10
C GLN A 289 -10.29 6.51 -4.08
N LYS A 290 -9.24 5.83 -4.49
CA LYS A 290 -8.32 5.10 -3.62
C LYS A 290 -6.93 5.69 -3.78
N GLY A 291 -6.43 6.31 -2.69
CA GLY A 291 -5.14 6.98 -2.67
C GLY A 291 -5.15 8.45 -3.12
N GLY A 292 -6.31 9.01 -3.48
CA GLY A 292 -6.48 10.44 -3.74
C GLY A 292 -6.78 11.22 -2.46
N ALA A 293 -6.31 12.45 -2.39
CA ALA A 293 -6.59 13.33 -1.27
C ALA A 293 -8.06 13.80 -1.30
N THR A 294 -8.67 13.88 -0.13
CA THR A 294 -10.06 14.33 0.04
C THR A 294 -10.15 15.21 1.28
N TRP A 295 -10.91 16.28 1.16
CA TRP A 295 -11.16 17.23 2.24
C TRP A 295 -12.65 17.44 2.42
N SER A 296 -13.08 17.58 3.67
CA SER A 296 -14.40 18.10 4.00
C SER A 296 -14.21 19.36 4.84
N HIS A 297 -14.68 20.47 4.35
CA HIS A 297 -14.70 21.75 5.05
C HIS A 297 -16.04 21.88 5.78
N VAL A 298 -15.99 22.15 7.08
CA VAL A 298 -17.16 22.32 7.92
C VAL A 298 -17.02 23.64 8.65
N LEU A 299 -18.00 24.53 8.46
CA LEU A 299 -18.10 25.81 9.14
C LEU A 299 -19.31 25.78 10.07
N ILE A 300 -19.09 25.97 11.37
CA ILE A 300 -20.12 25.96 12.39
C ILE A 300 -20.19 27.33 13.04
N ALA A 301 -21.38 27.90 13.20
CA ALA A 301 -21.60 29.19 13.86
C ALA A 301 -22.85 29.13 14.71
N ASP A 302 -23.04 30.13 15.58
CA ASP A 302 -24.26 30.22 16.39
C ASP A 302 -25.50 30.41 15.52
N THR A 303 -25.37 31.18 14.42
CA THR A 303 -26.43 31.38 13.44
C THR A 303 -25.91 31.26 12.02
N GLN A 304 -26.78 30.97 11.07
CA GLN A 304 -26.43 30.79 9.65
C GLN A 304 -25.88 32.07 9.01
N GLU A 305 -26.32 33.24 9.47
CA GLU A 305 -25.95 34.55 8.94
C GLU A 305 -24.48 34.89 9.19
N HIS A 306 -23.84 34.27 10.19
CA HIS A 306 -22.42 34.47 10.47
C HIS A 306 -21.52 33.78 9.43
N ILE A 307 -22.01 32.78 8.71
CA ILE A 307 -21.21 32.03 7.74
C ILE A 307 -21.26 32.75 6.39
N ARG A 308 -20.11 33.30 5.95
CA ARG A 308 -19.98 34.07 4.72
C ARG A 308 -19.26 33.34 3.60
N THR A 309 -18.72 32.18 3.86
CA THR A 309 -17.96 31.37 2.89
C THR A 309 -18.38 29.92 2.95
N THR A 310 -18.06 29.15 1.91
CA THR A 310 -18.34 27.71 1.88
C THR A 310 -17.14 26.86 2.25
N ARG A 311 -15.95 27.47 2.37
CA ARG A 311 -14.70 26.79 2.73
C ARG A 311 -13.99 27.52 3.86
N VAL A 312 -13.26 26.74 4.66
CA VAL A 312 -12.32 27.31 5.61
C VAL A 312 -11.24 28.08 4.84
N SER A 313 -11.09 29.35 5.14
CA SER A 313 -10.14 30.25 4.48
C SER A 313 -8.68 29.94 4.89
N MET A 314 -7.71 30.58 4.22
CA MET A 314 -6.30 30.46 4.60
C MET A 314 -6.08 30.97 6.03
N ALA A 315 -5.26 30.27 6.80
CA ALA A 315 -4.93 30.57 8.21
C ALA A 315 -6.15 30.70 9.14
N ALA A 316 -7.31 30.11 8.77
CA ALA A 316 -8.56 30.26 9.47
C ALA A 316 -9.14 28.93 10.04
N ALA A 317 -8.43 27.83 9.93
CA ALA A 317 -8.86 26.58 10.55
C ALA A 317 -8.69 26.66 12.08
N ASP A 318 -9.74 26.27 12.81
CA ASP A 318 -9.70 26.08 14.25
C ASP A 318 -9.33 24.64 14.59
N LEU A 319 -9.80 23.67 13.75
CA LEU A 319 -9.51 22.26 13.89
C LEU A 319 -9.17 21.61 12.54
N ILE A 320 -8.13 20.80 12.52
CA ILE A 320 -7.87 19.82 11.47
C ILE A 320 -8.06 18.42 12.05
N ILE A 321 -8.93 17.61 11.43
CA ILE A 321 -9.02 16.17 11.70
C ILE A 321 -8.26 15.45 10.59
N GLY A 322 -7.00 15.14 10.84
CA GLY A 322 -6.09 14.50 9.90
C GLY A 322 -6.23 12.97 9.96
N CYS A 323 -7.07 12.41 9.11
CA CYS A 323 -7.28 10.97 8.99
C CYS A 323 -6.10 10.24 8.32
N ASP A 324 -5.26 10.97 7.59
CA ASP A 324 -4.04 10.49 6.94
C ASP A 324 -2.95 11.56 7.00
N PRO A 325 -1.71 11.24 7.41
CA PRO A 325 -0.66 12.23 7.61
C PRO A 325 -0.21 12.89 6.30
N PHE A 326 -0.21 12.17 5.16
CA PHE A 326 0.25 12.73 3.87
C PHE A 326 -0.71 13.77 3.32
N VAL A 327 -2.02 13.56 3.50
CA VAL A 327 -3.02 14.55 3.13
C VAL A 327 -3.00 15.72 4.11
N THR A 328 -2.75 15.46 5.38
CA THR A 328 -2.70 16.49 6.42
C THR A 328 -1.54 17.49 6.21
N VAL A 329 -0.36 17.02 5.77
CA VAL A 329 0.78 17.91 5.44
C VAL A 329 0.72 18.52 4.04
N SER A 330 -0.30 18.17 3.24
CA SER A 330 -0.43 18.75 1.92
C SER A 330 -0.62 20.27 2.00
N LYS A 331 -0.12 20.99 0.99
CA LYS A 331 -0.25 22.45 0.91
C LYS A 331 -1.71 22.90 1.05
N GLU A 332 -2.65 22.12 0.51
CA GLU A 332 -4.09 22.39 0.58
C GLU A 332 -4.59 22.41 2.04
N THR A 333 -4.02 21.60 2.93
CA THR A 333 -4.37 21.58 4.35
C THR A 333 -3.55 22.57 5.16
N THR A 334 -2.22 22.57 5.01
CA THR A 334 -1.32 23.37 5.85
C THR A 334 -1.50 24.87 5.69
N GLN A 335 -1.84 25.36 4.49
CA GLN A 335 -2.13 26.78 4.26
C GLN A 335 -3.34 27.30 5.05
N ARG A 336 -4.18 26.43 5.60
CA ARG A 336 -5.32 26.80 6.45
C ARG A 336 -4.98 26.84 7.92
N MET A 337 -3.82 26.33 8.30
CA MET A 337 -3.34 26.30 9.68
C MET A 337 -2.72 27.63 10.08
N ARG A 338 -2.80 27.93 11.35
CA ARG A 338 -2.14 29.07 11.99
C ARG A 338 -1.71 28.70 13.41
N ALA A 339 -0.44 28.95 13.72
CA ALA A 339 0.08 28.77 15.07
C ALA A 339 -0.73 29.57 16.11
N GLY A 340 -0.97 28.97 17.26
CA GLY A 340 -1.75 29.57 18.35
C GLY A 340 -3.26 29.62 18.12
N ARG A 341 -3.76 29.13 16.97
CA ARG A 341 -5.20 29.00 16.68
C ARG A 341 -5.60 27.56 16.36
N THR A 342 -4.89 26.95 15.40
CA THR A 342 -5.31 25.67 14.84
C THR A 342 -4.90 24.52 15.74
N HIS A 343 -5.87 23.68 16.10
CA HIS A 343 -5.62 22.38 16.71
C HIS A 343 -5.65 21.28 15.64
N VAL A 344 -4.81 20.26 15.81
CA VAL A 344 -4.70 19.16 14.85
C VAL A 344 -4.79 17.81 15.55
N ALA A 345 -5.86 17.07 15.31
CA ALA A 345 -5.93 15.65 15.65
C ALA A 345 -5.45 14.85 14.44
N ILE A 346 -4.32 14.16 14.53
CA ILE A 346 -3.70 13.46 13.39
C ILE A 346 -3.50 11.98 13.65
N ASN A 347 -3.97 11.15 12.70
CA ASN A 347 -3.57 9.75 12.64
C ASN A 347 -2.09 9.67 12.24
N SER A 348 -1.26 9.06 13.07
CA SER A 348 0.17 8.93 12.82
C SER A 348 0.53 7.81 11.85
N HIS A 349 -0.43 6.98 11.43
CA HIS A 349 -0.23 5.92 10.44
C HIS A 349 -0.58 6.40 9.05
N GLY A 350 0.39 6.41 8.14
CA GLY A 350 0.21 6.79 6.73
C GLY A 350 0.06 5.59 5.81
N THR A 351 -0.95 5.63 4.96
CA THR A 351 -1.15 4.61 3.92
C THR A 351 -0.06 4.73 2.84
N PRO A 352 0.58 3.61 2.41
CA PRO A 352 1.56 3.65 1.33
C PRO A 352 1.00 4.28 0.05
N THR A 353 1.77 5.16 -0.56
CA THR A 353 1.38 5.90 -1.77
C THR A 353 1.90 5.23 -3.05
N ALA A 354 1.58 5.80 -4.23
CA ALA A 354 2.14 5.37 -5.51
C ALA A 354 3.69 5.40 -5.54
N ALA A 355 4.34 6.23 -4.72
CA ALA A 355 5.78 6.24 -4.58
C ALA A 355 6.33 4.90 -4.08
N PHE A 356 5.60 4.22 -3.19
CA PHE A 356 5.94 2.88 -2.71
C PHE A 356 5.92 1.82 -3.82
N VAL A 357 4.99 1.92 -4.77
CA VAL A 357 4.92 1.01 -5.92
C VAL A 357 6.14 1.17 -6.82
N ARG A 358 6.57 2.41 -7.04
CA ARG A 358 7.72 2.74 -7.91
C ARG A 358 9.07 2.50 -7.26
N ASN A 359 9.16 2.71 -5.95
CA ASN A 359 10.39 2.57 -5.17
C ASN A 359 10.21 1.52 -4.07
N ALA A 360 10.76 0.33 -4.28
CA ALA A 360 10.69 -0.76 -3.31
C ALA A 360 11.35 -0.42 -1.95
N ASN A 361 12.24 0.57 -1.93
CA ASN A 361 12.92 1.05 -0.73
C ASN A 361 12.30 2.33 -0.14
N TRP A 362 11.14 2.78 -0.68
CA TRP A 362 10.43 3.94 -0.15
C TRP A 362 10.19 3.80 1.36
N ALA A 363 10.69 4.75 2.14
CA ALA A 363 10.44 4.84 3.57
C ALA A 363 9.12 5.60 3.79
N ASN A 364 8.30 5.13 4.71
CA ASN A 364 7.08 5.83 5.10
C ASN A 364 7.46 7.08 5.91
N PRO A 365 7.19 8.31 5.40
CA PRO A 365 7.57 9.54 6.08
C PRO A 365 6.54 10.01 7.13
N SER A 366 5.69 9.14 7.65
CA SER A 366 4.61 9.55 8.58
C SER A 366 5.12 10.31 9.81
N GLU A 367 6.25 9.90 10.39
CA GLU A 367 6.85 10.62 11.53
C GLU A 367 7.30 12.03 11.14
N ALA A 368 7.91 12.19 9.96
CA ALA A 368 8.29 13.49 9.44
C ALA A 368 7.06 14.38 9.18
N CYS A 369 5.96 13.80 8.69
CA CYS A 369 4.70 14.51 8.50
C CYS A 369 4.15 15.05 9.84
N VAL A 370 4.13 14.21 10.88
CA VAL A 370 3.68 14.66 12.21
C VAL A 370 4.59 15.77 12.75
N ALA A 371 5.92 15.63 12.60
CA ALA A 371 6.88 16.66 13.01
C ALA A 371 6.68 18.00 12.26
N GLU A 372 6.36 17.96 10.96
CA GLU A 372 6.05 19.17 10.17
C GLU A 372 4.77 19.86 10.68
N ILE A 373 3.74 19.10 11.05
CA ILE A 373 2.53 19.68 11.65
C ILE A 373 2.84 20.32 13.00
N VAL A 374 3.65 19.67 13.85
CA VAL A 374 4.08 20.25 15.13
C VAL A 374 4.84 21.57 14.92
N GLN A 375 5.72 21.64 13.92
CA GLN A 375 6.41 22.89 13.57
C GLN A 375 5.44 23.97 13.06
N THR A 376 4.35 23.58 12.40
CA THR A 376 3.41 24.52 11.81
C THR A 376 2.48 25.17 12.85
N VAL A 377 1.99 24.41 13.82
CA VAL A 377 0.95 24.89 14.76
C VAL A 377 1.41 24.99 16.21
N GLY A 378 2.53 24.36 16.56
CA GLY A 378 3.05 24.22 17.93
C GLY A 378 2.67 22.89 18.56
N GLU A 379 3.49 22.43 19.51
CA GLU A 379 3.35 21.12 20.16
C GLU A 379 2.01 20.97 20.91
N ASP A 380 1.60 21.99 21.64
CA ASP A 380 0.35 22.00 22.41
C ASP A 380 -0.90 21.92 21.54
N GLY A 381 -0.80 22.29 20.26
CA GLY A 381 -1.88 22.25 19.28
C GLY A 381 -2.05 20.89 18.61
N VAL A 382 -1.17 19.90 18.83
CA VAL A 382 -1.19 18.63 18.10
C VAL A 382 -1.50 17.45 19.02
N GLY A 383 -2.42 16.61 18.58
CA GLY A 383 -2.67 15.30 19.17
C GLY A 383 -2.50 14.20 18.12
N ALA A 384 -1.51 13.32 18.29
CA ALA A 384 -1.17 12.28 17.35
C ALA A 384 -1.21 10.89 17.99
N PHE A 385 -1.79 9.90 17.32
CA PHE A 385 -1.73 8.49 17.70
C PHE A 385 -1.99 7.58 16.48
N ASP A 386 -1.61 6.30 16.57
CA ASP A 386 -1.88 5.29 15.55
C ASP A 386 -3.35 4.84 15.61
N ALA A 387 -4.23 5.64 15.01
CA ALA A 387 -5.66 5.37 14.99
C ALA A 387 -6.00 4.18 14.06
N ASP A 388 -5.27 3.97 12.96
CA ASP A 388 -5.48 2.85 12.04
C ASP A 388 -5.14 1.52 12.70
N GLY A 389 -4.00 1.45 13.36
CA GLY A 389 -3.60 0.27 14.14
C GLY A 389 -4.55 0.00 15.31
N ALA A 390 -5.02 1.03 16.01
CA ALA A 390 -5.99 0.90 17.09
C ALA A 390 -7.35 0.40 16.56
N ALA A 391 -7.90 1.01 15.50
CA ALA A 391 -9.16 0.59 14.89
C ALA A 391 -9.08 -0.87 14.39
N THR A 392 -7.99 -1.24 13.72
CA THR A 392 -7.80 -2.61 13.24
C THR A 392 -7.70 -3.62 14.38
N ARG A 393 -7.02 -3.28 15.48
CA ARG A 393 -6.80 -4.19 16.60
C ARG A 393 -8.00 -4.30 17.55
N LEU A 394 -8.67 -3.18 17.83
CA LEU A 394 -9.83 -3.14 18.74
C LEU A 394 -11.14 -3.51 18.05
N MET A 395 -11.32 -3.06 16.80
CA MET A 395 -12.59 -3.15 16.09
C MET A 395 -12.56 -4.15 14.91
N GLY A 396 -11.38 -4.63 14.52
CA GLY A 396 -11.19 -5.59 13.43
C GLY A 396 -11.16 -4.99 12.00
N ASP A 397 -11.36 -3.69 11.83
CA ASP A 397 -11.34 -3.03 10.52
C ASP A 397 -10.85 -1.58 10.63
N SER A 398 -9.94 -1.17 9.75
CA SER A 398 -9.44 0.20 9.65
C SER A 398 -10.50 1.23 9.21
N ILE A 399 -11.69 0.81 8.77
CA ILE A 399 -12.79 1.71 8.42
C ILE A 399 -13.23 2.58 9.62
N TYR A 400 -12.94 2.13 10.83
CA TYR A 400 -13.29 2.82 12.07
C TYR A 400 -12.25 3.86 12.52
N THR A 401 -11.16 4.06 11.76
CA THR A 401 -10.14 5.09 12.03
C THR A 401 -10.75 6.49 12.14
N ASN A 402 -11.58 6.88 11.18
CA ASN A 402 -12.10 8.25 11.12
C ASN A 402 -13.12 8.57 12.25
N PRO A 403 -14.10 7.71 12.59
CA PRO A 403 -14.90 7.90 13.79
C PRO A 403 -14.07 7.95 15.08
N MET A 404 -12.98 7.19 15.17
CA MET A 404 -12.07 7.22 16.31
C MET A 404 -11.34 8.57 16.38
N MET A 405 -10.87 9.11 15.25
CA MET A 405 -10.26 10.45 15.18
C MET A 405 -11.25 11.56 15.58
N LEU A 406 -12.52 11.43 15.20
CA LEU A 406 -13.58 12.36 15.64
C LEU A 406 -13.76 12.31 17.16
N GLY A 407 -13.82 11.12 17.76
CA GLY A 407 -13.91 10.94 19.20
C GLY A 407 -12.71 11.50 19.95
N TYR A 408 -11.51 11.35 19.39
CA TYR A 408 -10.28 11.94 19.91
C TYR A 408 -10.36 13.47 19.93
N ALA A 409 -10.67 14.08 18.78
CA ALA A 409 -10.79 15.54 18.67
C ALA A 409 -11.86 16.11 19.60
N TRP A 410 -12.98 15.40 19.74
CA TRP A 410 -14.05 15.79 20.64
C TRP A 410 -13.61 15.77 22.11
N GLN A 411 -12.94 14.71 22.56
CA GLN A 411 -12.46 14.61 23.96
C GLN A 411 -11.37 15.65 24.30
N LYS A 412 -10.63 16.12 23.28
CA LYS A 412 -9.71 17.26 23.44
C LYS A 412 -10.44 18.61 23.57
N GLY A 413 -11.78 18.64 23.44
CA GLY A 413 -12.56 19.87 23.49
C GLY A 413 -12.51 20.71 22.20
N TRP A 414 -12.04 20.14 21.10
CA TRP A 414 -11.81 20.86 19.83
C TRP A 414 -13.00 20.85 18.88
N VAL A 415 -14.06 20.13 19.20
CA VAL A 415 -15.31 20.08 18.42
C VAL A 415 -16.42 20.76 19.19
N PRO A 416 -16.98 21.90 18.72
CA PRO A 416 -17.95 22.72 19.47
C PRO A 416 -19.40 22.18 19.38
N LEU A 417 -19.54 20.86 19.57
CA LEU A 417 -20.81 20.14 19.50
C LEU A 417 -20.93 19.20 20.72
N SER A 418 -22.15 18.96 21.17
CA SER A 418 -22.41 18.04 22.27
C SER A 418 -22.17 16.58 21.83
N ARG A 419 -21.88 15.72 22.80
CA ARG A 419 -21.76 14.28 22.54
C ARG A 419 -23.10 13.71 22.03
N ASP A 420 -24.22 14.15 22.62
CA ASP A 420 -25.54 13.62 22.29
C ASP A 420 -25.95 13.94 20.85
N SER A 421 -25.66 15.15 20.36
CA SER A 421 -25.91 15.50 18.96
C SER A 421 -25.05 14.68 17.98
N LEU A 422 -23.78 14.42 18.31
CA LEU A 422 -22.91 13.55 17.52
C LEU A 422 -23.37 12.09 17.52
N MET A 423 -23.79 11.56 18.68
CA MET A 423 -24.35 10.20 18.77
C MET A 423 -25.64 10.10 17.97
N ARG A 424 -26.47 11.12 18.00
CA ARG A 424 -27.69 11.17 17.19
C ARG A 424 -27.41 11.27 15.70
N ALA A 425 -26.39 12.02 15.30
CA ALA A 425 -25.96 12.10 13.91
C ALA A 425 -25.47 10.72 13.41
N ILE A 426 -24.73 9.97 14.24
CA ILE A 426 -24.31 8.60 13.91
C ILE A 426 -25.52 7.67 13.73
N GLU A 427 -26.53 7.80 14.58
CA GLU A 427 -27.79 7.03 14.44
C GLU A 427 -28.51 7.34 13.13
N LEU A 428 -28.65 8.63 12.79
CA LEU A 428 -29.32 9.07 11.57
C LEU A 428 -28.57 8.65 10.31
N ASN A 429 -27.26 8.55 10.37
CA ASN A 429 -26.45 8.00 9.26
C ASN A 429 -26.71 6.51 9.01
N ALA A 430 -27.27 5.78 9.98
CA ALA A 430 -27.79 4.40 9.90
C ALA A 430 -26.77 3.34 9.38
N VAL A 431 -25.47 3.64 9.36
CA VAL A 431 -24.42 2.73 8.90
C VAL A 431 -23.59 2.28 10.10
N ALA A 432 -23.60 0.97 10.40
CA ALA A 432 -22.81 0.35 11.47
C ALA A 432 -22.83 1.16 12.78
N VAL A 433 -24.01 1.60 13.20
CA VAL A 433 -24.25 2.58 14.28
C VAL A 433 -23.45 2.24 15.54
N ASP A 434 -23.63 1.03 16.08
CA ASP A 434 -22.98 0.61 17.34
C ASP A 434 -21.46 0.61 17.23
N ASN A 435 -20.95 0.17 16.08
CA ASN A 435 -19.51 0.14 15.85
C ASN A 435 -18.94 1.56 15.72
N ASN A 436 -19.64 2.48 15.04
CA ASN A 436 -19.19 3.88 14.93
C ASN A 436 -19.23 4.58 16.29
N LYS A 437 -20.24 4.33 17.11
CA LYS A 437 -20.28 4.81 18.50
C LYS A 437 -19.14 4.24 19.33
N THR A 438 -18.87 2.94 19.20
CA THR A 438 -17.77 2.26 19.89
C THR A 438 -16.41 2.84 19.47
N ALA A 439 -16.21 3.10 18.16
CA ALA A 439 -14.99 3.70 17.66
C ALA A 439 -14.80 5.14 18.18
N PHE A 440 -15.86 5.93 18.23
CA PHE A 440 -15.84 7.27 18.81
C PHE A 440 -15.42 7.22 20.29
N GLU A 441 -15.98 6.31 21.10
CA GLU A 441 -15.62 6.15 22.51
C GLU A 441 -14.16 5.67 22.69
N TRP A 442 -13.65 4.81 21.82
CA TRP A 442 -12.22 4.48 21.82
C TRP A 442 -11.34 5.67 21.50
N GLY A 443 -11.75 6.54 20.59
CA GLY A 443 -11.07 7.80 20.30
C GLY A 443 -11.03 8.73 21.51
N ARG A 444 -12.14 8.86 22.24
CA ARG A 444 -12.20 9.62 23.51
C ARG A 444 -11.20 9.08 24.52
N ARG A 445 -11.13 7.75 24.69
CA ARG A 445 -10.18 7.12 25.61
C ARG A 445 -8.74 7.33 25.18
N ALA A 446 -8.46 7.27 23.89
CA ALA A 446 -7.12 7.55 23.36
C ALA A 446 -6.67 8.99 23.63
N ALA A 447 -7.60 9.95 23.57
CA ALA A 447 -7.31 11.35 23.88
C ALA A 447 -7.10 11.61 25.39
N HIS A 448 -7.75 10.80 26.24
CA HIS A 448 -7.64 10.93 27.70
C HIS A 448 -6.40 10.20 28.23
N ASP A 449 -6.21 8.96 27.86
CA ASP A 449 -5.05 8.13 28.27
C ASP A 449 -4.71 7.11 27.18
N TRP A 450 -3.75 7.45 26.31
CA TRP A 450 -3.28 6.55 25.26
C TRP A 450 -2.64 5.29 25.83
N ALA A 451 -1.87 5.40 26.92
CA ALA A 451 -1.18 4.25 27.49
C ALA A 451 -2.16 3.18 28.02
N ALA A 452 -3.31 3.60 28.57
CA ALA A 452 -4.37 2.68 28.97
C ALA A 452 -5.03 1.99 27.76
N VAL A 453 -5.24 2.70 26.65
CA VAL A 453 -5.74 2.12 25.40
C VAL A 453 -4.73 1.15 24.81
N GLU A 454 -3.46 1.50 24.80
CA GLU A 454 -2.38 0.65 24.28
C GLU A 454 -2.31 -0.70 25.01
N LYS A 455 -2.57 -0.75 26.30
CA LYS A 455 -2.66 -2.00 27.08
C LYS A 455 -3.85 -2.88 26.65
N GLN A 456 -4.93 -2.29 26.10
CA GLN A 456 -6.08 -3.04 25.57
C GLN A 456 -5.84 -3.53 24.14
N LEU A 457 -4.89 -2.92 23.44
CA LEU A 457 -4.45 -3.44 22.16
C LEU A 457 -3.83 -4.81 22.46
N ALA A 458 -4.54 -5.92 22.15
CA ALA A 458 -3.95 -7.24 22.29
C ALA A 458 -2.53 -7.18 21.74
N PRO A 459 -1.54 -7.82 22.39
CA PRO A 459 -0.18 -7.74 21.90
C PRO A 459 -0.26 -8.04 20.41
N ALA A 460 0.03 -7.06 19.58
CA ALA A 460 0.45 -7.34 18.25
C ALA A 460 1.44 -8.49 18.44
N GLN A 461 1.35 -9.55 17.63
CA GLN A 461 2.56 -10.33 17.43
C GLN A 461 3.62 -9.27 17.24
N VAL A 462 4.48 -9.14 18.24
CA VAL A 462 5.36 -8.03 18.47
C VAL A 462 6.00 -7.66 17.14
N VAL A 463 5.50 -6.60 16.48
CA VAL A 463 6.45 -5.68 15.89
C VAL A 463 7.05 -5.03 17.12
N GLU A 464 8.05 -5.68 17.71
CA GLU A 464 8.93 -5.03 18.63
C GLU A 464 9.35 -3.75 17.92
N PHE A 465 8.95 -2.61 18.45
CA PHE A 465 9.68 -1.38 18.24
C PHE A 465 11.10 -1.75 18.63
N LYS A 466 11.95 -1.99 17.64
CA LYS A 466 13.29 -2.51 17.83
C LYS A 466 13.99 -1.55 18.77
N LYS A 467 14.16 -1.93 20.05
CA LYS A 467 15.40 -1.57 20.74
C LYS A 467 16.50 -1.77 19.71
N ARG A 468 17.33 -0.75 19.45
CA ARG A 468 18.47 -0.88 18.55
C ARG A 468 19.15 -2.22 18.87
N GLU A 469 18.96 -3.20 18.00
CA GLU A 469 19.56 -4.52 18.24
C GLU A 469 21.06 -4.32 18.31
N THR A 470 21.68 -4.85 19.31
CA THR A 470 23.15 -4.80 19.37
C THR A 470 23.71 -5.64 18.24
N LEU A 471 24.89 -5.27 17.77
CA LEU A 471 25.58 -6.00 16.70
C LEU A 471 25.76 -7.49 17.07
N GLU A 472 25.99 -7.78 18.35
CA GLU A 472 26.09 -9.14 18.89
C GLU A 472 24.80 -9.93 18.67
N THR A 473 23.66 -9.35 19.00
CA THR A 473 22.35 -9.98 18.82
C THR A 473 22.08 -10.25 17.33
N VAL A 474 22.45 -9.29 16.48
CA VAL A 474 22.34 -9.43 15.02
C VAL A 474 23.17 -10.59 14.50
N ILE A 475 24.43 -10.72 14.93
CA ILE A 475 25.33 -11.80 14.53
C ILE A 475 24.82 -13.16 15.05
N ALA A 476 24.48 -13.25 16.32
CA ALA A 476 24.01 -14.50 16.94
C ALA A 476 22.79 -15.09 16.23
N ARG A 477 21.79 -14.28 15.93
CA ARG A 477 20.59 -14.71 15.17
C ARG A 477 20.91 -15.19 13.77
N ARG A 478 21.88 -14.58 13.10
CA ARG A 478 22.31 -14.99 11.76
C ARG A 478 23.09 -16.28 11.77
N VAL A 479 23.89 -16.50 12.80
CA VAL A 479 24.57 -17.77 13.03
C VAL A 479 23.55 -18.90 13.27
N GLU A 480 22.54 -18.65 14.10
CA GLU A 480 21.45 -19.58 14.32
C GLU A 480 20.70 -19.90 13.02
N PHE A 481 20.34 -18.86 12.25
CA PHE A 481 19.65 -19.03 10.98
C PHE A 481 20.48 -19.85 9.98
N LEU A 482 21.79 -19.54 9.82
CA LEU A 482 22.69 -20.27 8.92
C LEU A 482 22.94 -21.69 9.35
N THR A 483 22.90 -21.97 10.65
CA THR A 483 22.94 -23.34 11.20
C THR A 483 21.70 -24.10 10.75
N GLY A 484 20.51 -23.48 10.82
CA GLY A 484 19.27 -24.05 10.30
C GLY A 484 19.24 -24.14 8.77
N TYR A 485 19.86 -23.20 8.06
CA TYR A 485 19.97 -23.16 6.60
C TYR A 485 20.78 -24.33 6.04
N GLN A 486 21.95 -24.60 6.59
CA GLN A 486 22.81 -25.70 6.16
C GLN A 486 23.34 -26.52 7.34
N ASN A 487 24.32 -26.00 8.09
CA ASN A 487 24.91 -26.64 9.27
C ASN A 487 25.79 -25.65 10.07
N VAL A 488 26.28 -26.10 11.22
CA VAL A 488 27.15 -25.32 12.13
C VAL A 488 28.47 -24.88 11.44
N ALA A 489 29.07 -25.74 10.64
CA ALA A 489 30.34 -25.40 9.95
C ALA A 489 30.14 -24.24 8.98
N TYR A 490 29.04 -24.23 8.24
CA TYR A 490 28.69 -23.13 7.34
C TYR A 490 28.46 -21.81 8.10
N ALA A 491 27.74 -21.86 9.22
CA ALA A 491 27.53 -20.71 10.09
C ALA A 491 28.82 -20.14 10.65
N LYS A 492 29.77 -21.00 11.04
CA LYS A 492 31.10 -20.58 11.53
C LYS A 492 31.94 -19.86 10.48
N THR A 493 31.78 -20.17 9.19
CA THR A 493 32.48 -19.40 8.11
C THR A 493 31.99 -17.97 8.01
N TYR A 494 30.70 -17.74 8.26
CA TYR A 494 30.12 -16.40 8.38
C TYR A 494 30.68 -15.66 9.60
N GLU A 495 30.58 -16.26 10.77
CA GLU A 495 31.01 -15.68 12.05
C GLU A 495 32.49 -15.28 12.03
N ALA A 496 33.35 -16.18 11.54
CA ALA A 496 34.79 -15.91 11.41
C ALA A 496 35.07 -14.72 10.47
N PHE A 497 34.35 -14.61 9.35
CA PHE A 497 34.52 -13.50 8.42
C PHE A 497 34.09 -12.18 9.06
N VAL A 498 32.93 -12.12 9.68
CA VAL A 498 32.42 -10.91 10.35
C VAL A 498 33.36 -10.50 11.49
N SER A 499 33.91 -11.44 12.24
CA SER A 499 34.86 -11.17 13.32
C SER A 499 36.16 -10.53 12.80
N ARG A 500 36.64 -10.94 11.62
CA ARG A 500 37.82 -10.29 10.97
C ARG A 500 37.53 -8.85 10.57
N VAL A 501 36.36 -8.59 9.97
CA VAL A 501 35.93 -7.24 9.63
C VAL A 501 35.86 -6.36 10.87
N ARG A 502 35.30 -6.87 11.96
CA ARG A 502 35.20 -6.18 13.24
C ARG A 502 36.58 -5.81 13.79
N ALA A 503 37.52 -6.74 13.74
CA ALA A 503 38.89 -6.50 14.21
C ALA A 503 39.59 -5.42 13.38
N ALA A 504 39.37 -5.40 12.07
CA ALA A 504 39.97 -4.39 11.19
C ALA A 504 39.31 -2.99 11.34
N GLU A 505 38.01 -2.93 11.68
CA GLU A 505 37.29 -1.65 11.87
C GLU A 505 37.50 -1.07 13.29
N ALA A 506 37.76 -1.89 14.29
CA ALA A 506 37.90 -1.48 15.68
C ALA A 506 38.86 -0.31 15.94
N PRO A 507 40.05 -0.23 15.28
CA PRO A 507 40.96 0.91 15.46
C PRO A 507 40.35 2.28 15.06
N LEU A 508 39.29 2.27 14.22
CA LEU A 508 38.61 3.48 13.78
C LEU A 508 37.50 3.93 14.72
N ASN A 509 37.22 3.19 15.81
CA ASN A 509 36.09 3.41 16.72
C ASN A 509 34.74 3.50 15.99
N LYS A 510 34.54 2.68 14.94
CA LYS A 510 33.32 2.61 14.14
C LYS A 510 32.81 1.16 14.08
N THR A 511 31.53 0.98 13.71
CA THR A 511 30.88 -0.33 13.62
C THR A 511 30.05 -0.50 12.34
N MET A 512 29.91 0.54 11.54
CA MET A 512 29.00 0.55 10.37
C MET A 512 29.43 -0.42 9.27
N LEU A 513 30.74 -0.60 9.06
CA LEU A 513 31.24 -1.58 8.07
C LEU A 513 30.91 -3.00 8.55
N THR A 514 31.21 -3.31 9.82
CA THR A 514 30.90 -4.60 10.43
C THR A 514 29.41 -4.90 10.40
N GLU A 515 28.56 -3.94 10.75
CA GLU A 515 27.10 -4.08 10.68
C GLU A 515 26.63 -4.36 9.26
N SER A 516 27.18 -3.64 8.26
CA SER A 516 26.85 -3.83 6.86
C SER A 516 27.26 -5.22 6.38
N VAL A 517 28.49 -5.63 6.67
CA VAL A 517 28.98 -6.98 6.30
C VAL A 517 28.17 -8.07 6.99
N ALA A 518 27.87 -7.91 8.29
CA ALA A 518 27.06 -8.86 9.02
C ALA A 518 25.66 -9.04 8.39
N ARG A 519 25.04 -7.98 7.89
CA ARG A 519 23.73 -8.04 7.25
C ARG A 519 23.79 -8.62 5.84
N TYR A 520 24.75 -8.19 5.04
CA TYR A 520 24.71 -8.44 3.60
C TYR A 520 25.50 -9.69 3.19
N LEU A 521 26.55 -10.09 3.90
CA LEU A 521 27.15 -11.42 3.75
C LEU A 521 26.13 -12.50 4.11
N PHE A 522 25.42 -12.35 5.25
CA PHE A 522 24.33 -13.25 5.61
C PHE A 522 23.30 -13.38 4.49
N LYS A 523 22.86 -12.26 3.92
CA LYS A 523 21.88 -12.26 2.82
C LYS A 523 22.34 -13.05 1.61
N LEU A 524 23.62 -12.95 1.24
CA LEU A 524 24.20 -13.71 0.15
C LEU A 524 24.39 -15.20 0.51
N MET A 525 24.80 -15.50 1.74
CA MET A 525 24.99 -16.87 2.22
C MET A 525 23.68 -17.62 2.42
N ALA A 526 22.59 -16.92 2.79
CA ALA A 526 21.26 -17.46 2.95
C ALA A 526 20.40 -17.27 1.68
N TYR A 527 20.97 -17.49 0.49
CA TYR A 527 20.19 -17.39 -0.76
C TYR A 527 19.07 -18.43 -0.77
N LYS A 528 17.95 -18.05 -1.35
CA LYS A 528 16.71 -18.82 -1.25
C LYS A 528 16.54 -19.77 -2.43
N ASP A 529 17.24 -20.89 -2.36
CA ASP A 529 17.04 -22.02 -3.27
C ASP A 529 15.77 -22.82 -2.90
N GLU A 530 15.50 -23.86 -3.63
CA GLU A 530 14.33 -24.71 -3.49
C GLU A 530 14.28 -25.37 -2.10
N TYR A 531 15.42 -25.76 -1.55
CA TYR A 531 15.53 -26.35 -0.18
C TYR A 531 15.17 -25.30 0.87
N GLU A 532 15.68 -24.08 0.73
CA GLU A 532 15.45 -23.02 1.70
C GLU A 532 14.02 -22.51 1.62
N VAL A 533 13.47 -22.31 0.41
CA VAL A 533 12.05 -21.96 0.25
C VAL A 533 11.16 -23.00 0.91
N ALA A 534 11.46 -24.28 0.73
CA ALA A 534 10.72 -25.36 1.36
C ALA A 534 10.82 -25.31 2.90
N ARG A 535 12.03 -25.12 3.46
CA ARG A 535 12.26 -24.97 4.90
C ARG A 535 11.50 -23.79 5.47
N LEU A 536 11.53 -22.63 4.80
CA LEU A 536 10.87 -21.42 5.25
C LEU A 536 9.34 -21.52 5.25
N HIS A 537 8.77 -22.41 4.44
CA HIS A 537 7.34 -22.71 4.47
C HIS A 537 6.93 -23.76 5.49
N THR A 538 7.85 -24.58 5.99
CA THR A 538 7.53 -25.73 6.86
C THR A 538 8.07 -25.61 8.28
N ASP A 539 9.34 -25.22 8.42
CA ASP A 539 10.09 -25.32 9.68
C ASP A 539 10.19 -23.96 10.41
N THR A 540 9.24 -23.07 10.16
CA THR A 540 9.18 -21.74 10.75
C THR A 540 7.81 -21.46 11.36
N ALA A 541 7.66 -20.31 12.00
CA ALA A 541 6.39 -19.87 12.57
C ALA A 541 5.30 -19.54 11.53
N PHE A 542 5.59 -19.61 10.22
CA PHE A 542 4.67 -19.18 9.17
C PHE A 542 3.32 -19.90 9.21
N LEU A 543 3.32 -21.25 9.29
CA LEU A 543 2.06 -22.00 9.36
C LEU A 543 1.27 -21.71 10.63
N GLY A 544 1.96 -21.53 11.77
CA GLY A 544 1.34 -21.09 13.02
C GLY A 544 0.68 -19.71 12.88
N LYS A 545 1.36 -18.78 12.19
CA LYS A 545 0.84 -17.43 11.88
C LYS A 545 -0.41 -17.49 11.00
N VAL A 546 -0.42 -18.31 9.96
CA VAL A 546 -1.59 -18.51 9.09
C VAL A 546 -2.75 -19.10 9.91
N ASN A 547 -2.50 -20.14 10.71
CA ASN A 547 -3.51 -20.75 11.58
C ASN A 547 -4.04 -19.79 12.65
N ALA A 548 -3.23 -18.83 13.10
CA ALA A 548 -3.68 -17.79 14.02
C ALA A 548 -4.56 -16.73 13.33
N MET A 549 -4.38 -16.52 12.02
CA MET A 549 -5.15 -15.52 11.25
C MET A 549 -6.48 -16.04 10.71
N PHE A 550 -6.59 -17.33 10.44
CA PHE A 550 -7.75 -17.93 9.77
C PHE A 550 -8.41 -19.01 10.62
N GLU A 551 -9.74 -19.16 10.45
CA GLU A 551 -10.58 -20.19 11.06
C GLU A 551 -11.41 -20.91 9.99
N GLY A 552 -11.98 -22.07 10.37
CA GLY A 552 -12.71 -22.97 9.48
C GLY A 552 -11.77 -23.91 8.70
N ASP A 553 -12.37 -24.75 7.87
CA ASP A 553 -11.63 -25.64 7.00
C ASP A 553 -11.08 -24.86 5.81
N PHE A 554 -9.76 -24.73 5.75
CA PHE A 554 -9.11 -24.04 4.65
C PHE A 554 -7.97 -24.84 4.04
N LYS A 555 -7.69 -24.55 2.78
CA LYS A 555 -6.60 -25.14 2.00
C LYS A 555 -5.58 -24.08 1.67
N LEU A 556 -4.31 -24.46 1.69
CA LEU A 556 -3.20 -23.58 1.29
C LEU A 556 -2.74 -23.95 -0.11
N ASN A 557 -2.70 -22.98 -1.01
CA ASN A 557 -2.11 -23.15 -2.33
C ASN A 557 -0.87 -22.26 -2.45
N TYR A 558 0.19 -22.84 -2.98
CA TYR A 558 1.50 -22.21 -3.10
C TYR A 558 1.74 -21.76 -4.54
N HIS A 559 2.22 -20.54 -4.73
CA HIS A 559 2.46 -19.95 -6.04
C HIS A 559 3.95 -20.05 -6.40
N LEU A 560 4.32 -20.99 -7.22
CA LEU A 560 5.70 -21.38 -7.51
C LEU A 560 5.99 -21.39 -9.01
N ALA A 561 7.26 -21.25 -9.38
CA ALA A 561 7.75 -21.47 -10.74
C ALA A 561 8.99 -22.39 -10.68
N PRO A 562 8.82 -23.70 -10.39
CA PRO A 562 9.94 -24.62 -10.30
C PRO A 562 10.65 -24.69 -11.65
N PRO A 563 12.01 -24.54 -11.72
CA PRO A 563 12.73 -24.47 -13.00
C PRO A 563 12.53 -25.67 -13.91
N ILE A 564 12.24 -26.84 -13.34
CA ILE A 564 12.06 -28.10 -14.09
C ILE A 564 10.63 -28.25 -14.64
N MET A 565 9.62 -27.61 -14.03
CA MET A 565 8.20 -27.83 -14.32
C MET A 565 7.48 -26.59 -14.85
N ALA A 566 8.06 -25.40 -14.68
CA ALA A 566 7.40 -24.14 -15.05
C ALA A 566 7.40 -23.92 -16.57
N LYS A 567 6.25 -23.47 -17.08
CA LYS A 567 6.13 -22.99 -18.48
C LYS A 567 6.89 -21.67 -18.63
N LYS A 568 7.30 -21.38 -19.85
CA LYS A 568 7.89 -20.08 -20.21
C LYS A 568 6.89 -19.25 -20.98
N ASN A 569 6.91 -17.93 -20.78
CA ASN A 569 6.17 -16.98 -21.60
C ASN A 569 6.93 -16.66 -22.91
N ASP A 570 6.35 -15.81 -23.76
CA ASP A 570 6.93 -15.38 -25.05
C ASP A 570 8.29 -14.66 -24.90
N LYS A 571 8.61 -14.16 -23.71
CA LYS A 571 9.88 -13.53 -23.34
C LYS A 571 10.91 -14.54 -22.82
N GLY A 572 10.57 -15.82 -22.76
CA GLY A 572 11.42 -16.87 -22.19
C GLY A 572 11.47 -16.92 -20.66
N GLU A 573 10.67 -16.12 -19.97
CA GLU A 573 10.60 -16.05 -18.52
C GLU A 573 9.69 -17.16 -17.97
N LEU A 574 10.04 -17.73 -16.82
CA LEU A 574 9.23 -18.75 -16.16
C LEU A 574 7.90 -18.16 -15.69
N VAL A 575 6.82 -18.89 -15.88
CA VAL A 575 5.47 -18.52 -15.43
C VAL A 575 5.12 -19.27 -14.16
N LYS A 576 4.63 -18.54 -13.14
CA LYS A 576 4.17 -19.13 -11.89
C LYS A 576 2.92 -19.97 -12.09
N GLN A 577 2.86 -21.05 -11.33
CA GLN A 577 1.73 -21.96 -11.26
C GLN A 577 1.28 -22.10 -9.80
N SER A 578 -0.01 -22.43 -9.62
CA SER A 578 -0.58 -22.70 -8.30
C SER A 578 -0.52 -24.18 -7.99
N PHE A 579 0.03 -24.53 -6.84
CA PHE A 579 0.14 -25.90 -6.35
C PHE A 579 -0.71 -26.06 -5.09
N GLY A 580 -1.50 -27.12 -5.03
CA GLY A 580 -2.43 -27.40 -3.93
C GLY A 580 -1.73 -27.81 -2.62
N PRO A 581 -2.52 -28.22 -1.62
CA PRO A 581 -2.04 -28.56 -0.26
C PRO A 581 -0.98 -29.66 -0.21
N TRP A 582 -0.97 -30.55 -1.19
CA TRP A 582 0.02 -31.65 -1.31
C TRP A 582 1.47 -31.13 -1.38
N MET A 583 1.66 -29.89 -1.85
CA MET A 583 2.97 -29.25 -1.95
C MET A 583 3.63 -29.11 -0.58
N LEU A 584 2.86 -28.98 0.49
CA LEU A 584 3.41 -28.92 1.85
C LEU A 584 4.20 -30.20 2.21
N THR A 585 3.72 -31.36 1.78
CA THR A 585 4.43 -32.63 1.95
C THR A 585 5.72 -32.65 1.13
N GLY A 586 5.66 -32.17 -0.11
CA GLY A 586 6.85 -31.97 -0.95
C GLY A 586 7.87 -31.05 -0.31
N PHE A 587 7.44 -29.93 0.27
CA PHE A 587 8.33 -29.02 1.00
C PHE A 587 8.97 -29.67 2.23
N ARG A 588 8.23 -30.43 3.02
CA ARG A 588 8.80 -31.18 4.17
C ARG A 588 9.90 -32.14 3.75
N LEU A 589 9.72 -32.79 2.59
CA LEU A 589 10.76 -33.66 2.04
C LEU A 589 11.97 -32.86 1.57
N LEU A 590 11.75 -31.81 0.76
CA LEU A 590 12.84 -30.94 0.26
C LEU A 590 13.63 -30.28 1.38
N ALA A 591 12.97 -29.79 2.42
CA ALA A 591 13.63 -29.19 3.59
C ALA A 591 14.60 -30.15 4.28
N ARG A 592 14.28 -31.45 4.34
CA ARG A 592 15.18 -32.49 4.90
C ARG A 592 16.38 -32.75 4.00
N LEU A 593 16.26 -32.52 2.70
CA LEU A 593 17.33 -32.73 1.73
C LEU A 593 18.30 -31.54 1.60
N LYS A 594 18.21 -30.52 2.46
CA LYS A 594 19.10 -29.34 2.46
C LYS A 594 20.60 -29.68 2.51
N GLY A 595 20.97 -30.83 3.07
CA GLY A 595 22.34 -31.32 3.12
C GLY A 595 22.94 -31.67 1.74
N LEU A 596 22.11 -31.83 0.71
CA LEU A 596 22.57 -32.06 -0.66
C LEU A 596 23.08 -30.78 -1.35
N ARG A 597 22.76 -29.61 -0.79
CA ARG A 597 23.17 -28.31 -1.32
C ARG A 597 24.67 -28.23 -1.56
N GLY A 598 25.07 -27.94 -2.79
CA GLY A 598 26.46 -27.82 -3.18
C GLY A 598 27.20 -29.14 -3.39
N THR A 599 26.53 -30.29 -3.23
CA THR A 599 27.12 -31.62 -3.54
C THR A 599 26.89 -32.01 -5.02
N ALA A 600 27.48 -33.12 -5.44
CA ALA A 600 27.27 -33.66 -6.80
C ALA A 600 25.79 -34.06 -7.05
N LEU A 601 25.06 -34.37 -5.99
CA LEU A 601 23.63 -34.75 -6.00
C LEU A 601 22.67 -33.55 -5.95
N ASP A 602 23.18 -32.33 -5.87
CA ASP A 602 22.38 -31.11 -5.89
C ASP A 602 21.85 -30.82 -7.31
N ILE A 603 20.65 -31.31 -7.58
CA ILE A 603 19.98 -31.15 -8.89
C ILE A 603 19.65 -29.70 -9.20
N PHE A 604 19.31 -28.88 -8.18
CA PHE A 604 18.96 -27.48 -8.33
C PHE A 604 20.22 -26.60 -8.47
N GLY A 605 21.27 -26.96 -7.78
CA GLY A 605 22.53 -26.21 -7.75
C GLY A 605 23.25 -26.09 -9.09
N LYS A 606 22.85 -26.88 -10.10
CA LYS A 606 23.43 -26.84 -11.45
C LYS A 606 22.82 -25.73 -12.35
N THR A 607 21.77 -25.05 -11.89
CA THR A 607 21.16 -23.95 -12.65
C THR A 607 22.09 -22.72 -12.70
N GLY A 608 21.94 -21.88 -13.75
CA GLY A 608 22.72 -20.64 -13.89
C GLY A 608 22.53 -19.70 -12.70
N GLU A 609 21.27 -19.57 -12.22
CA GLU A 609 20.94 -18.73 -11.08
C GLU A 609 21.70 -19.19 -9.81
N ARG A 610 21.67 -20.47 -9.48
CA ARG A 610 22.34 -21.01 -8.27
C ARG A 610 23.86 -20.92 -8.36
N ARG A 611 24.43 -21.07 -9.56
CA ARG A 611 25.88 -20.85 -9.77
C ARG A 611 26.25 -19.41 -9.52
N THR A 612 25.45 -18.47 -10.02
CA THR A 612 25.65 -17.03 -9.81
C THR A 612 25.55 -16.66 -8.33
N GLU A 613 24.56 -17.19 -7.60
CA GLU A 613 24.39 -16.92 -6.17
C GLU A 613 25.58 -17.41 -5.34
N ARG A 614 26.12 -18.58 -5.66
CA ARG A 614 27.34 -19.06 -4.98
C ARG A 614 28.58 -18.23 -5.33
N ALA A 615 28.72 -17.83 -6.59
CA ALA A 615 29.84 -16.98 -7.01
C ALA A 615 29.82 -15.61 -6.32
N LEU A 616 28.62 -15.00 -6.16
CA LEU A 616 28.43 -13.74 -5.46
C LEU A 616 28.95 -13.74 -4.01
N ILE A 617 28.92 -14.87 -3.33
CA ILE A 617 29.46 -14.98 -1.96
C ILE A 617 30.99 -14.79 -1.99
N GLY A 618 31.69 -15.40 -2.97
CA GLY A 618 33.12 -15.23 -3.18
C GLY A 618 33.46 -13.80 -3.60
N GLU A 619 32.84 -13.31 -4.69
CA GLU A 619 33.01 -11.95 -5.20
C GLU A 619 32.85 -10.87 -4.09
N TYR A 620 31.86 -11.07 -3.21
CA TYR A 620 31.63 -10.16 -2.10
C TYR A 620 32.73 -10.23 -1.04
N LYS A 621 33.13 -11.44 -0.63
CA LYS A 621 34.22 -11.61 0.32
C LYS A 621 35.52 -11.02 -0.18
N ASP A 622 35.86 -11.26 -1.43
CA ASP A 622 37.08 -10.72 -2.07
C ASP A 622 37.08 -9.18 -2.10
N SER A 623 35.91 -8.58 -2.42
CA SER A 623 35.76 -7.11 -2.40
C SER A 623 35.90 -6.53 -0.98
N VAL A 624 35.36 -7.20 0.02
CA VAL A 624 35.49 -6.77 1.43
C VAL A 624 36.93 -6.94 1.91
N GLU A 625 37.62 -8.03 1.58
CA GLU A 625 39.06 -8.22 1.91
C GLU A 625 39.93 -7.12 1.29
N GLU A 626 39.67 -6.72 0.03
CA GLU A 626 40.33 -5.60 -0.61
C GLU A 626 40.09 -4.29 0.15
N VAL A 627 38.82 -4.06 0.63
CA VAL A 627 38.50 -2.91 1.46
C VAL A 627 39.29 -2.95 2.78
N LEU A 628 39.35 -4.10 3.46
CA LEU A 628 40.06 -4.23 4.73
C LEU A 628 41.58 -3.98 4.60
N ALA A 629 42.19 -4.34 3.49
CA ALA A 629 43.64 -4.19 3.26
C ALA A 629 44.11 -2.72 3.28
N SER A 630 43.24 -1.74 3.02
CA SER A 630 43.60 -0.32 2.97
C SER A 630 42.58 0.58 3.73
N LEU A 631 41.79 -0.02 4.65
CA LEU A 631 40.78 0.68 5.41
C LEU A 631 41.36 1.76 6.33
N ASN A 632 40.83 2.95 6.26
CA ASN A 632 41.19 4.08 7.13
C ASN A 632 39.99 5.01 7.36
N ALA A 633 40.16 6.04 8.22
CA ALA A 633 39.08 6.96 8.57
C ALA A 633 38.50 7.74 7.37
N ALA A 634 39.30 8.03 6.36
CA ALA A 634 38.92 8.83 5.19
C ALA A 634 38.08 8.01 4.18
N ASN A 635 38.41 6.74 3.99
CA ASN A 635 37.74 5.87 3.00
C ASN A 635 36.65 4.96 3.62
N HIS A 636 36.49 4.99 4.94
CA HIS A 636 35.51 4.14 5.65
C HIS A 636 34.07 4.23 5.09
N ALA A 637 33.61 5.45 4.74
CA ALA A 637 32.26 5.64 4.19
C ALA A 637 32.08 4.88 2.88
N THR A 638 33.05 4.96 1.96
CA THR A 638 33.05 4.20 0.70
C THR A 638 33.12 2.70 0.95
N GLY A 639 33.90 2.25 1.95
CA GLY A 639 33.91 0.84 2.37
C GLY A 639 32.54 0.33 2.82
N VAL A 640 31.81 1.16 3.58
CA VAL A 640 30.43 0.86 4.00
C VAL A 640 29.49 0.78 2.77
N GLU A 641 29.62 1.69 1.81
CA GLU A 641 28.81 1.66 0.57
C GLU A 641 29.07 0.39 -0.24
N ILE A 642 30.32 -0.03 -0.39
CA ILE A 642 30.70 -1.29 -1.05
C ILE A 642 30.07 -2.48 -0.30
N ALA A 643 30.18 -2.52 1.01
CA ALA A 643 29.60 -3.58 1.83
C ALA A 643 28.06 -3.65 1.76
N ARG A 644 27.39 -2.56 1.39
CA ARG A 644 25.92 -2.47 1.25
C ARG A 644 25.40 -2.87 -0.13
N ILE A 645 26.22 -3.03 -1.14
CA ILE A 645 25.78 -3.37 -2.50
C ILE A 645 24.80 -4.53 -2.57
N PRO A 646 24.98 -5.66 -1.83
CA PRO A 646 24.02 -6.76 -1.90
C PRO A 646 22.60 -6.41 -1.42
N GLU A 647 22.40 -5.27 -0.79
CA GLU A 647 21.05 -4.77 -0.47
C GLU A 647 20.17 -4.66 -1.71
N GLN A 648 20.74 -4.31 -2.85
CA GLN A 648 20.05 -4.12 -4.11
C GLN A 648 19.76 -5.43 -4.85
N ILE A 649 20.44 -6.52 -4.53
CA ILE A 649 20.25 -7.84 -5.15
C ILE A 649 19.01 -8.50 -4.51
N LYS A 650 17.83 -8.22 -5.06
CA LYS A 650 16.54 -8.65 -4.53
C LYS A 650 15.71 -9.34 -5.60
N GLY A 651 14.88 -10.31 -5.19
CA GLY A 651 13.92 -10.99 -6.06
C GLY A 651 14.33 -12.41 -6.40
N TYR A 652 13.66 -12.97 -7.41
CA TYR A 652 13.84 -14.33 -7.90
C TYR A 652 13.91 -14.31 -9.44
N GLY A 653 14.63 -15.27 -10.04
CA GLY A 653 14.72 -15.44 -11.49
C GLY A 653 15.05 -14.14 -12.22
N HIS A 654 14.28 -13.81 -13.26
CA HIS A 654 14.49 -12.62 -14.10
C HIS A 654 14.43 -11.28 -13.31
N VAL A 655 13.64 -11.20 -12.23
CA VAL A 655 13.61 -10.00 -11.36
C VAL A 655 14.94 -9.82 -10.64
N LYS A 656 15.50 -10.90 -10.08
CA LYS A 656 16.80 -10.88 -9.42
C LYS A 656 17.93 -10.58 -10.41
N GLU A 657 17.87 -11.17 -11.60
CA GLU A 657 18.87 -10.95 -12.65
C GLU A 657 18.91 -9.48 -13.08
N ARG A 658 17.76 -8.84 -13.30
CA ARG A 658 17.66 -7.41 -13.60
C ARG A 658 18.29 -6.56 -12.50
N ASN A 659 17.95 -6.83 -11.23
CA ASN A 659 18.48 -6.08 -10.10
C ASN A 659 19.98 -6.32 -9.90
N LEU A 660 20.45 -7.53 -10.16
CA LEU A 660 21.88 -7.87 -10.11
C LEU A 660 22.70 -7.12 -11.17
N LYS A 661 22.17 -6.97 -12.40
CA LYS A 661 22.86 -6.18 -13.44
C LYS A 661 23.10 -4.74 -12.98
N VAL A 662 22.11 -4.10 -12.38
CA VAL A 662 22.22 -2.74 -11.84
C VAL A 662 23.22 -2.69 -10.67
N ALA A 663 23.10 -3.63 -9.72
CA ALA A 663 23.99 -3.71 -8.58
C ALA A 663 25.46 -3.91 -8.98
N ARG A 664 25.74 -4.74 -9.98
CA ARG A 664 27.11 -4.97 -10.48
C ARG A 664 27.73 -3.72 -11.09
N LEU A 665 26.98 -2.93 -11.85
CA LEU A 665 27.49 -1.66 -12.40
C LEU A 665 27.90 -0.70 -11.28
N GLN A 666 27.06 -0.56 -10.26
CA GLN A 666 27.38 0.28 -9.10
C GLN A 666 28.55 -0.28 -8.29
N TRP A 667 28.61 -1.61 -8.12
CA TRP A 667 29.71 -2.28 -7.43
C TRP A 667 31.04 -2.02 -8.12
N GLN A 668 31.10 -2.21 -9.44
CA GLN A 668 32.28 -1.92 -10.24
C GLN A 668 32.70 -0.44 -10.12
N GLY A 669 31.76 0.49 -10.17
CA GLY A 669 32.03 1.92 -9.99
C GLY A 669 32.62 2.25 -8.60
N LEU A 670 32.05 1.69 -7.53
CA LEU A 670 32.56 1.88 -6.17
C LEU A 670 33.95 1.25 -5.96
N MET A 671 34.20 0.07 -6.51
CA MET A 671 35.52 -0.57 -6.43
C MET A 671 36.57 0.19 -7.26
N ALA A 672 36.21 0.73 -8.43
CA ALA A 672 37.10 1.60 -9.20
C ALA A 672 37.46 2.88 -8.43
N HIS A 673 36.47 3.50 -7.78
CA HIS A 673 36.68 4.66 -6.90
C HIS A 673 37.55 4.31 -5.68
N TRP A 674 37.34 3.14 -5.08
CA TRP A 674 38.17 2.64 -3.98
C TRP A 674 39.65 2.54 -4.36
N ARG A 675 39.93 1.99 -5.55
CA ARG A 675 41.28 1.79 -6.07
C ARG A 675 41.99 3.09 -6.52
N SER A 676 41.20 4.09 -6.95
CA SER A 676 41.72 5.34 -7.51
C SER A 676 40.83 6.54 -7.11
N PRO A 677 40.91 7.03 -5.87
CA PRO A 677 40.04 8.10 -5.37
C PRO A 677 40.20 9.44 -6.10
N GLU A 678 41.37 9.72 -6.67
CA GLU A 678 41.69 10.98 -7.38
C GLU A 678 41.12 11.04 -8.81
N ALA A 679 40.96 9.91 -9.48
CA ALA A 679 40.43 9.86 -10.85
C ALA A 679 38.92 10.23 -10.91
N ALA A 680 38.17 9.97 -9.85
CA ALA A 680 36.74 10.23 -9.80
C ALA A 680 36.36 11.71 -9.61
N LYS A 681 37.26 12.55 -9.09
CA LYS A 681 37.06 14.00 -8.97
C LYS A 681 37.09 14.75 -10.30
N LYS A 682 37.57 14.10 -11.38
CA LYS A 682 37.67 14.71 -12.73
C LYS A 682 36.46 14.42 -13.63
N THR A 683 35.52 13.55 -13.20
CA THR A 683 34.38 13.10 -14.01
C THR A 683 33.03 13.44 -13.41
N ALA A 684 32.98 14.11 -12.26
CA ALA A 684 31.81 14.71 -11.65
C ALA A 684 31.84 16.23 -11.90
#